data_cf47c3e20d5d9b1b9b870c2c5e7084ec
#
_entry.id   cf47c3e20d5d9b1b9b870c2c5e7084ec
#
_cell.length_a   1.000
_cell.length_b   1.000
_cell.length_c   1.000
_cell.angle_alpha   90.00
_cell.angle_beta   90.00
_cell.angle_gamma   90.00
#
_symmetry.space_group_name_H-M   'P 1'
#
loop_
_entity.id
_entity.type
_entity.pdbx_description
1 polymer ?
#
loop_
_entity_poly.entity_id
_entity_poly.type
_entity_poly.pdbx_seq_one_letter_code
_entity_poly.pdbx_strand_id
1 'polypeptide(L)'
;MSRILALLCSALLAGSPALAQPAPKFGKWGVDLTSLDPSVKPGDNFFLHVNGGWLRTAEIPPDRSSTGSFQDLQILSEERLKAIVADLEKTPEQNLAPEERKLRDLYDSFVDTAAIEAKGLSPVQADLDYLAHLKTLDDVAHAMGSVRLSTKSIYDIGVGVDDKNPDNYSVNLSQAGLGMPDRDYYLSDDAAIVKTREAYRKYLADMMGLAGMSDAQARADRVLALETEIAKVSWNRADRRDEDKVYNPMTVPALKALAPDFAWDAFLSEGHIPMTRPDGSARYVIVAEKSAFGPLAKVFKDTPVSTWRDYLTVHYLHTFASYLPKRFDDLSFSFYGTVLTGRTQQLDRQTRGVHLLDEQMGEALGKLYVARYFPPESKAKADLLVSNLLKAYEADIQTLDWMSPATRAKALEKIRQFTPKIGYPTKWRDYSALQVVLGDPIGNSQRSSVCEWNRDVNRINPPVDRSEWGMTPSTINAYYNPSFNEIVFPAAILQPPFFDPAADDAVNYGAIGAVIGHEISHGFDDQGSKYDGKGVFQDWWTKADRANFDARTAALVKQYDSYEPLPGLHVIGKNTLGENIADNAGLAIALKAYHLSLNGKAAPTIDGYSGDQRLYLSFGQVWRTKMRDSAIRTQTLSNEHTVAEFRVIGPTRNQAAWYDAFDVKPGDKYYLLPAERVHLW
;
A
#
# COMPACT_ATOMS: atom_id res chain seq x y z
N MET A 1 89.16 10.47 -17.50
CA MET A 1 88.46 11.75 -17.69
C MET A 1 87.02 11.47 -18.18
N SER A 2 86.06 11.39 -17.30
CA SER A 2 84.68 11.19 -17.66
C SER A 2 83.81 12.03 -16.71
N ARG A 3 83.08 12.99 -17.26
CA ARG A 3 82.21 13.84 -16.52
C ARG A 3 80.81 13.14 -16.44
N ILE A 4 80.33 12.95 -15.22
CA ILE A 4 79.04 12.43 -14.90
C ILE A 4 78.03 13.63 -14.94
N LEU A 5 77.05 13.55 -15.80
CA LEU A 5 75.88 14.48 -15.88
C LEU A 5 74.75 13.95 -14.99
N ALA A 6 74.43 14.66 -13.92
CA ALA A 6 73.24 14.36 -13.09
C ALA A 6 72.00 15.01 -13.68
N LEU A 7 71.02 14.21 -14.12
CA LEU A 7 69.68 14.65 -14.47
C LEU A 7 68.81 14.69 -13.20
N LEU A 8 68.36 15.88 -12.86
CA LEU A 8 67.27 16.08 -11.89
C LEU A 8 65.92 15.81 -12.59
N CYS A 9 65.26 14.73 -12.24
CA CYS A 9 63.87 14.51 -12.56
C CYS A 9 62.99 15.23 -11.55
N SER A 10 62.41 16.36 -11.89
CA SER A 10 61.33 17.02 -11.14
C SER A 10 60.02 16.29 -11.45
N ALA A 11 59.56 15.44 -10.50
CA ALA A 11 58.25 14.83 -10.57
C ALA A 11 57.15 15.88 -10.27
N LEU A 12 56.45 16.33 -11.29
CA LEU A 12 55.21 17.05 -11.15
C LEU A 12 54.13 16.06 -10.63
N LEU A 13 53.80 16.15 -9.36
CA LEU A 13 52.60 15.55 -8.81
C LEU A 13 51.38 16.32 -9.39
N ALA A 14 50.85 15.82 -10.51
CA ALA A 14 49.54 16.24 -11.00
C ALA A 14 48.53 15.68 -9.99
N GLY A 15 48.04 16.54 -9.09
CA GLY A 15 46.88 16.22 -8.25
C GLY A 15 45.68 15.92 -9.16
N SER A 16 45.21 14.67 -9.12
CA SER A 16 43.93 14.34 -9.74
C SER A 16 42.88 15.29 -9.17
N PRO A 17 42.04 15.95 -10.02
CA PRO A 17 40.95 16.74 -9.51
C PRO A 17 40.07 15.80 -8.68
N ALA A 18 39.87 16.12 -7.39
CA ALA A 18 38.89 15.47 -6.58
C ALA A 18 37.54 15.67 -7.31
N LEU A 19 36.94 14.59 -7.78
CA LEU A 19 35.59 14.61 -8.32
C LEU A 19 34.71 15.24 -7.24
N ALA A 20 34.14 16.41 -7.55
CA ALA A 20 33.20 17.05 -6.63
C ALA A 20 32.11 16.02 -6.30
N GLN A 21 31.88 15.78 -5.01
CA GLN A 21 30.76 14.92 -4.60
C GLN A 21 29.46 15.54 -5.15
N PRO A 22 28.52 14.73 -5.68
CA PRO A 22 27.27 15.24 -6.15
C PRO A 22 26.57 16.02 -5.01
N ALA A 23 25.97 17.17 -5.35
CA ALA A 23 25.22 17.96 -4.39
C ALA A 23 23.87 17.27 -4.07
N PRO A 24 23.35 17.42 -2.84
CA PRO A 24 22.01 16.94 -2.49
C PRO A 24 20.95 17.54 -3.41
N LYS A 25 19.85 16.79 -3.62
CA LYS A 25 18.71 17.24 -4.43
C LYS A 25 18.03 18.49 -3.84
N PHE A 26 17.96 18.58 -2.51
CA PHE A 26 17.30 19.66 -1.78
C PHE A 26 18.28 20.41 -0.88
N GLY A 27 18.26 21.76 -0.98
CA GLY A 27 19.10 22.61 -0.15
C GLY A 27 20.60 22.29 -0.21
N LYS A 28 21.35 22.69 0.80
CA LYS A 28 22.81 22.43 0.85
C LYS A 28 23.17 21.07 1.44
N TRP A 29 22.27 20.47 2.24
CA TRP A 29 22.54 19.28 3.00
C TRP A 29 21.37 18.26 2.98
N GLY A 30 20.35 18.48 2.14
CA GLY A 30 19.28 17.52 1.88
C GLY A 30 17.89 17.96 2.33
N VAL A 31 17.75 19.15 2.98
CA VAL A 31 16.46 19.71 3.42
C VAL A 31 16.21 21.04 2.73
N ASP A 32 14.98 21.25 2.31
CA ASP A 32 14.52 22.52 1.74
C ASP A 32 14.10 23.49 2.85
N LEU A 33 15.02 24.37 3.26
CA LEU A 33 14.76 25.36 4.29
C LEU A 33 13.75 26.44 3.88
N THR A 34 13.44 26.59 2.60
CA THR A 34 12.43 27.53 2.12
C THR A 34 11.00 27.05 2.41
N SER A 35 10.84 25.76 2.69
CA SER A 35 9.58 25.12 3.09
C SER A 35 9.15 25.49 4.52
N LEU A 36 10.08 25.93 5.36
CA LEU A 36 9.81 26.26 6.76
C LEU A 36 8.85 27.44 6.92
N ASP A 37 8.05 27.42 7.98
CA ASP A 37 7.27 28.56 8.44
C ASP A 37 7.70 28.95 9.87
N PRO A 38 8.64 29.89 10.01
CA PRO A 38 9.13 30.31 11.32
C PRO A 38 8.07 31.05 12.16
N SER A 39 6.94 31.43 11.58
CA SER A 39 5.84 32.05 12.32
C SER A 39 5.04 31.04 13.16
N VAL A 40 5.14 29.74 12.82
CA VAL A 40 4.52 28.64 13.56
C VAL A 40 5.56 28.04 14.51
N LYS A 41 5.26 28.02 15.81
CA LYS A 41 6.16 27.35 16.77
C LYS A 41 6.16 25.84 16.54
N PRO A 42 7.33 25.17 16.68
CA PRO A 42 7.41 23.69 16.58
C PRO A 42 6.41 22.97 17.48
N GLY A 43 6.25 23.41 18.72
CA GLY A 43 5.34 22.82 19.70
C GLY A 43 3.85 23.10 19.45
N ASP A 44 3.51 24.13 18.65
CA ASP A 44 2.13 24.43 18.28
C ASP A 44 1.66 23.62 17.07
N ASN A 45 2.54 23.38 16.08
CA ASN A 45 2.29 22.48 14.96
C ASN A 45 3.59 22.21 14.18
N PHE A 46 4.23 21.09 14.46
CA PHE A 46 5.51 20.75 13.83
C PHE A 46 5.39 20.52 12.32
N PHE A 47 4.28 19.95 11.86
CA PHE A 47 4.04 19.78 10.43
C PHE A 47 3.98 21.13 9.69
N LEU A 48 3.25 22.09 10.22
CA LEU A 48 3.18 23.44 9.65
C LEU A 48 4.50 24.21 9.82
N HIS A 49 5.20 24.05 10.95
CA HIS A 49 6.51 24.64 11.14
C HIS A 49 7.48 24.25 10.03
N VAL A 50 7.49 22.95 9.68
CA VAL A 50 8.42 22.39 8.66
C VAL A 50 7.94 22.62 7.24
N ASN A 51 6.64 22.65 6.99
CA ASN A 51 6.05 22.62 5.64
C ASN A 51 5.19 23.86 5.31
N GLY A 52 4.96 24.79 6.25
CA GLY A 52 4.03 25.91 6.06
C GLY A 52 4.40 26.84 4.90
N GLY A 53 5.70 27.07 4.68
CA GLY A 53 6.20 27.82 3.53
C GLY A 53 5.81 27.17 2.21
N TRP A 54 6.04 25.88 2.08
CA TRP A 54 5.66 25.08 0.92
C TRP A 54 4.13 25.00 0.74
N LEU A 55 3.36 24.77 1.82
CA LEU A 55 1.90 24.65 1.78
C LEU A 55 1.20 25.89 1.21
N ARG A 56 1.78 27.09 1.41
CA ARG A 56 1.23 28.34 0.87
C ARG A 56 1.28 28.42 -0.63
N THR A 57 2.26 27.79 -1.25
CA THR A 57 2.49 27.85 -2.71
C THR A 57 2.16 26.55 -3.44
N ALA A 58 2.04 25.44 -2.68
CA ALA A 58 1.74 24.15 -3.25
C ALA A 58 0.35 24.10 -3.90
N GLU A 59 0.27 23.67 -5.13
CA GLU A 59 -0.97 23.44 -5.85
C GLU A 59 -1.17 21.94 -6.09
N ILE A 60 -2.38 21.46 -5.86
CA ILE A 60 -2.73 20.07 -6.18
C ILE A 60 -3.08 20.00 -7.67
N PRO A 61 -2.35 19.22 -8.47
CA PRO A 61 -2.68 19.08 -9.89
C PRO A 61 -4.13 18.64 -10.09
N PRO A 62 -4.81 19.06 -11.17
CA PRO A 62 -6.22 18.74 -11.40
C PRO A 62 -6.51 17.24 -11.43
N ASP A 63 -5.55 16.45 -11.90
CA ASP A 63 -5.61 15.00 -12.07
C ASP A 63 -5.14 14.21 -10.82
N ARG A 64 -4.82 14.91 -9.73
CA ARG A 64 -4.36 14.32 -8.46
C ARG A 64 -5.30 14.69 -7.31
N SER A 65 -5.35 13.81 -6.31
CA SER A 65 -6.07 14.05 -5.05
C SER A 65 -5.22 14.75 -3.99
N SER A 66 -3.90 14.75 -4.20
CA SER A 66 -2.90 15.34 -3.30
C SER A 66 -1.67 15.80 -4.07
N THR A 67 -0.79 16.53 -3.39
CA THR A 67 0.58 16.83 -3.83
C THR A 67 1.52 16.75 -2.62
N GLY A 68 2.81 16.51 -2.85
CA GLY A 68 3.84 16.37 -1.82
C GLY A 68 4.84 15.27 -2.12
N SER A 69 5.66 14.89 -1.14
CA SER A 69 6.83 14.05 -1.36
C SER A 69 6.52 12.69 -2.01
N PHE A 70 5.51 11.98 -1.55
CA PHE A 70 5.09 10.72 -2.16
C PHE A 70 4.55 10.92 -3.58
N GLN A 71 3.74 11.97 -3.80
CA GLN A 71 3.16 12.27 -5.10
C GLN A 71 4.23 12.70 -6.11
N ASP A 72 5.24 13.45 -5.66
CA ASP A 72 6.36 13.87 -6.52
C ASP A 72 7.17 12.65 -7.00
N LEU A 73 7.41 11.66 -6.13
CA LEU A 73 8.04 10.40 -6.52
C LEU A 73 7.15 9.55 -7.43
N GLN A 74 5.83 9.53 -7.18
CA GLN A 74 4.89 8.82 -8.04
C GLN A 74 4.95 9.38 -9.47
N ILE A 75 4.91 10.71 -9.62
CA ILE A 75 5.04 11.37 -10.91
C ILE A 75 6.38 11.05 -11.58
N LEU A 76 7.49 11.10 -10.81
CA LEU A 76 8.81 10.73 -11.32
C LEU A 76 8.88 9.28 -11.82
N SER A 77 8.27 8.33 -11.06
CA SER A 77 8.20 6.93 -11.47
C SER A 77 7.39 6.78 -12.76
N GLU A 78 6.23 7.43 -12.85
CA GLU A 78 5.38 7.44 -14.06
C GLU A 78 6.11 7.99 -15.29
N GLU A 79 6.86 9.10 -15.14
CA GLU A 79 7.67 9.67 -16.23
C GLU A 79 8.76 8.70 -16.71
N ARG A 80 9.42 8.02 -15.76
CA ARG A 80 10.44 7.02 -16.07
C ARG A 80 9.86 5.79 -16.77
N LEU A 81 8.71 5.32 -16.31
CA LEU A 81 7.99 4.21 -16.94
C LEU A 81 7.51 4.58 -18.36
N LYS A 82 6.97 5.79 -18.54
CA LYS A 82 6.63 6.30 -19.89
C LYS A 82 7.85 6.38 -20.81
N ALA A 83 9.00 6.78 -20.30
CA ALA A 83 10.24 6.80 -21.08
C ALA A 83 10.69 5.38 -21.49
N ILE A 84 10.57 4.40 -20.60
CA ILE A 84 10.84 2.99 -20.92
C ILE A 84 9.92 2.52 -22.05
N VAL A 85 8.61 2.74 -21.93
CA VAL A 85 7.62 2.32 -22.93
C VAL A 85 7.86 3.00 -24.27
N ALA A 86 8.14 4.31 -24.28
CA ALA A 86 8.46 5.03 -25.52
C ALA A 86 9.70 4.50 -26.26
N ASP A 87 10.65 3.90 -25.53
CA ASP A 87 11.77 3.21 -26.15
C ASP A 87 11.39 1.84 -26.70
N LEU A 88 10.48 1.11 -26.02
CA LEU A 88 9.95 -0.15 -26.54
C LEU A 88 9.16 0.06 -27.84
N GLU A 89 8.33 1.10 -27.91
CA GLU A 89 7.57 1.49 -29.12
C GLU A 89 8.49 1.79 -30.34
N LYS A 90 9.67 2.39 -30.08
CA LYS A 90 10.65 2.71 -31.13
C LYS A 90 11.52 1.52 -31.55
N THR A 91 11.58 0.49 -30.70
CA THR A 91 12.44 -0.67 -30.95
C THR A 91 11.81 -1.59 -31.98
N PRO A 92 12.52 -1.94 -33.07
CA PRO A 92 12.01 -2.88 -34.06
C PRO A 92 11.61 -4.21 -33.41
N GLU A 93 10.48 -4.78 -33.83
CA GLU A 93 9.88 -5.96 -33.19
C GLU A 93 10.85 -7.16 -33.06
N GLN A 94 11.69 -7.39 -34.06
CA GLN A 94 12.68 -8.47 -34.04
C GLN A 94 13.78 -8.28 -32.99
N ASN A 95 13.92 -7.08 -32.43
CA ASN A 95 14.92 -6.73 -31.40
C ASN A 95 14.35 -6.73 -29.99
N LEU A 96 13.01 -6.84 -29.85
CA LEU A 96 12.35 -6.92 -28.54
C LEU A 96 12.44 -8.34 -27.98
N ALA A 97 12.79 -8.43 -26.70
CA ALA A 97 12.62 -9.69 -25.97
C ALA A 97 11.12 -10.05 -25.86
N PRO A 98 10.78 -11.33 -25.63
CA PRO A 98 9.37 -11.76 -25.57
C PRO A 98 8.53 -10.97 -24.55
N GLU A 99 9.07 -10.67 -23.37
CA GLU A 99 8.38 -9.89 -22.33
C GLU A 99 8.24 -8.42 -22.75
N GLU A 100 9.27 -7.83 -23.35
CA GLU A 100 9.23 -6.46 -23.86
C GLU A 100 8.16 -6.25 -24.92
N ARG A 101 7.98 -7.25 -25.81
CA ARG A 101 6.91 -7.26 -26.80
C ARG A 101 5.55 -7.28 -26.14
N LYS A 102 5.35 -8.14 -25.13
CA LYS A 102 4.09 -8.20 -24.36
C LYS A 102 3.78 -6.87 -23.68
N LEU A 103 4.78 -6.23 -23.05
CA LEU A 103 4.62 -4.91 -22.45
C LEU A 103 4.16 -3.86 -23.48
N ARG A 104 4.82 -3.78 -24.63
CA ARG A 104 4.43 -2.88 -25.72
C ARG A 104 3.00 -3.16 -26.20
N ASP A 105 2.69 -4.42 -26.51
CA ASP A 105 1.40 -4.80 -27.10
C ASP A 105 0.24 -4.60 -26.11
N LEU A 106 0.45 -4.76 -24.79
CA LEU A 106 -0.52 -4.41 -23.73
C LEU A 106 -0.76 -2.90 -23.71
N TYR A 107 0.32 -2.12 -23.71
CA TYR A 107 0.24 -0.66 -23.70
C TYR A 107 -0.46 -0.12 -24.93
N ASP A 108 -0.02 -0.51 -26.13
CA ASP A 108 -0.60 -0.08 -27.40
C ASP A 108 -2.10 -0.42 -27.49
N SER A 109 -2.47 -1.62 -27.00
CA SER A 109 -3.88 -2.03 -26.95
C SER A 109 -4.72 -1.13 -26.06
N PHE A 110 -4.15 -0.65 -24.96
CA PHE A 110 -4.87 0.20 -24.00
C PHE A 110 -4.93 1.66 -24.47
N VAL A 111 -3.85 2.20 -25.05
CA VAL A 111 -3.82 3.62 -25.43
C VAL A 111 -4.53 3.92 -26.74
N ASP A 112 -4.83 2.93 -27.56
CA ASP A 112 -5.60 3.09 -28.82
C ASP A 112 -7.09 3.34 -28.51
N THR A 113 -7.38 4.53 -28.03
CA THR A 113 -8.76 4.95 -27.71
C THR A 113 -9.66 5.00 -28.93
N ALA A 114 -9.11 5.20 -30.15
CA ALA A 114 -9.89 5.22 -31.38
C ALA A 114 -10.42 3.81 -31.71
N ALA A 115 -9.59 2.80 -31.59
CA ALA A 115 -10.03 1.41 -31.77
C ALA A 115 -11.01 0.97 -30.68
N ILE A 116 -10.81 1.38 -29.42
CA ILE A 116 -11.75 1.11 -28.32
C ILE A 116 -13.12 1.76 -28.60
N GLU A 117 -13.14 3.02 -28.99
CA GLU A 117 -14.40 3.73 -29.32
C GLU A 117 -15.12 3.08 -30.50
N ALA A 118 -14.41 2.68 -31.55
CA ALA A 118 -14.97 2.03 -32.74
C ALA A 118 -15.62 0.67 -32.42
N LYS A 119 -15.05 -0.10 -31.49
CA LYS A 119 -15.58 -1.41 -31.06
C LYS A 119 -16.84 -1.28 -30.19
N GLY A 120 -17.06 -0.16 -29.52
CA GLY A 120 -18.20 0.04 -28.63
C GLY A 120 -18.24 -1.02 -27.51
N LEU A 121 -19.40 -1.61 -27.31
CA LEU A 121 -19.60 -2.69 -26.32
C LEU A 121 -19.38 -4.09 -26.90
N SER A 122 -19.07 -4.24 -28.21
CA SER A 122 -18.94 -5.56 -28.84
C SER A 122 -17.95 -6.49 -28.14
N PRO A 123 -16.81 -6.05 -27.57
CA PRO A 123 -15.90 -6.93 -26.86
C PRO A 123 -16.46 -7.54 -25.56
N VAL A 124 -17.44 -6.90 -24.93
CA VAL A 124 -18.07 -7.36 -23.68
C VAL A 124 -19.47 -7.92 -23.88
N GLN A 125 -20.01 -7.89 -25.11
CA GLN A 125 -21.40 -8.26 -25.38
C GLN A 125 -21.73 -9.68 -24.95
N ALA A 126 -20.86 -10.63 -25.22
CA ALA A 126 -21.06 -12.05 -24.83
C ALA A 126 -21.17 -12.21 -23.30
N ASP A 127 -20.36 -11.47 -22.55
CA ASP A 127 -20.38 -11.50 -21.08
C ASP A 127 -21.63 -10.81 -20.53
N LEU A 128 -22.04 -9.68 -21.12
CA LEU A 128 -23.30 -9.01 -20.78
C LEU A 128 -24.51 -9.90 -21.06
N ASP A 129 -24.53 -10.58 -22.19
CA ASP A 129 -25.57 -11.54 -22.54
C ASP A 129 -25.61 -12.71 -21.57
N TYR A 130 -24.45 -13.27 -21.19
CA TYR A 130 -24.34 -14.30 -20.17
C TYR A 130 -24.94 -13.83 -18.84
N LEU A 131 -24.53 -12.68 -18.33
CA LEU A 131 -25.03 -12.11 -17.07
C LEU A 131 -26.56 -11.82 -17.12
N ALA A 132 -27.06 -11.36 -18.25
CA ALA A 132 -28.49 -11.11 -18.45
C ALA A 132 -29.36 -12.39 -18.43
N HIS A 133 -28.76 -13.56 -18.73
CA HIS A 133 -29.48 -14.82 -18.86
C HIS A 133 -29.33 -15.79 -17.66
N LEU A 134 -28.65 -15.38 -16.57
CA LEU A 134 -28.59 -16.16 -15.32
C LEU A 134 -30.02 -16.47 -14.83
N LYS A 135 -30.31 -17.71 -14.42
CA LYS A 135 -31.66 -18.15 -14.07
C LYS A 135 -31.80 -18.56 -12.62
N THR A 136 -30.76 -19.05 -12.03
CA THR A 136 -30.73 -19.61 -10.67
C THR A 136 -29.70 -18.92 -9.80
N LEU A 137 -29.77 -19.12 -8.49
CA LEU A 137 -28.74 -18.66 -7.57
C LEU A 137 -27.40 -19.41 -7.79
N ASP A 138 -27.43 -20.64 -8.27
CA ASP A 138 -26.23 -21.37 -8.65
C ASP A 138 -25.54 -20.67 -9.82
N ASP A 139 -26.29 -20.24 -10.87
CA ASP A 139 -25.72 -19.48 -11.98
C ASP A 139 -25.07 -18.17 -11.49
N VAL A 140 -25.71 -17.48 -10.52
CA VAL A 140 -25.18 -16.27 -9.90
C VAL A 140 -23.87 -16.56 -9.14
N ALA A 141 -23.81 -17.65 -8.37
CA ALA A 141 -22.61 -18.03 -7.65
C ALA A 141 -21.46 -18.44 -8.60
N HIS A 142 -21.75 -19.15 -9.71
CA HIS A 142 -20.79 -19.38 -10.79
C HIS A 142 -20.23 -18.08 -11.34
N ALA A 143 -21.09 -17.11 -11.68
CA ALA A 143 -20.64 -15.83 -12.19
C ALA A 143 -19.77 -15.08 -11.18
N MET A 144 -20.10 -15.13 -9.88
CA MET A 144 -19.31 -14.54 -8.78
C MET A 144 -17.94 -15.19 -8.59
N GLY A 145 -17.84 -16.52 -8.85
CA GLY A 145 -16.59 -17.26 -8.75
C GLY A 145 -15.69 -17.15 -9.98
N SER A 146 -16.21 -16.64 -11.09
CA SER A 146 -15.51 -16.61 -12.37
C SER A 146 -14.40 -15.54 -12.40
N VAL A 147 -13.16 -15.99 -12.34
CA VAL A 147 -11.96 -15.12 -12.41
C VAL A 147 -11.93 -14.34 -13.73
N ARG A 148 -12.35 -14.95 -14.85
CA ARG A 148 -12.38 -14.30 -16.16
C ARG A 148 -13.36 -13.13 -16.22
N LEU A 149 -14.51 -13.26 -15.60
CA LEU A 149 -15.50 -12.18 -15.56
C LEU A 149 -15.05 -11.02 -14.69
N SER A 150 -14.25 -11.29 -13.65
CA SER A 150 -13.77 -10.24 -12.72
C SER A 150 -14.89 -9.34 -12.21
N THR A 151 -16.10 -9.90 -12.04
CA THR A 151 -17.24 -9.18 -11.49
C THR A 151 -17.23 -9.21 -9.96
N LYS A 152 -18.10 -8.44 -9.34
CA LYS A 152 -18.17 -8.36 -7.87
C LYS A 152 -18.82 -9.63 -7.29
N SER A 153 -18.28 -10.13 -6.19
CA SER A 153 -18.86 -11.19 -5.36
C SER A 153 -19.11 -10.69 -3.94
N ILE A 154 -20.00 -11.36 -3.19
CA ILE A 154 -20.20 -11.10 -1.75
C ILE A 154 -19.16 -11.81 -0.86
N TYR A 155 -18.43 -12.73 -1.43
CA TYR A 155 -17.25 -13.35 -0.82
C TYR A 155 -16.06 -13.21 -1.74
N ASP A 156 -14.93 -12.85 -1.17
CA ASP A 156 -13.65 -12.89 -1.85
C ASP A 156 -12.96 -14.21 -1.57
N ILE A 157 -12.17 -14.69 -2.54
CA ILE A 157 -11.40 -15.92 -2.43
C ILE A 157 -9.98 -15.69 -2.96
N GLY A 158 -8.99 -16.16 -2.20
CA GLY A 158 -7.59 -16.03 -2.56
C GLY A 158 -6.75 -17.21 -2.09
N VAL A 159 -5.54 -17.30 -2.64
CA VAL A 159 -4.49 -18.22 -2.16
C VAL A 159 -3.41 -17.37 -1.52
N GLY A 160 -3.16 -17.59 -0.24
CA GLY A 160 -2.16 -16.87 0.54
C GLY A 160 -1.36 -17.81 1.42
N VAL A 161 -0.32 -17.29 2.07
CA VAL A 161 0.44 -18.05 3.06
C VAL A 161 -0.47 -18.36 4.27
N ASP A 162 -0.33 -19.53 4.85
CA ASP A 162 -1.03 -19.92 6.07
C ASP A 162 -0.30 -19.35 7.30
N ASP A 163 -0.91 -18.41 8.00
CA ASP A 163 -0.27 -17.69 9.10
C ASP A 163 0.18 -18.58 10.27
N LYS A 164 -0.48 -19.74 10.50
CA LYS A 164 -0.02 -20.71 11.51
C LYS A 164 0.93 -21.76 10.97
N ASN A 165 1.09 -21.84 9.67
CA ASN A 165 2.02 -22.75 9.00
C ASN A 165 2.63 -22.08 7.76
N PRO A 166 3.51 -21.08 7.94
CA PRO A 166 3.99 -20.20 6.87
C PRO A 166 4.88 -20.88 5.82
N ASP A 167 5.09 -22.18 5.91
CA ASP A 167 5.72 -23.00 4.86
C ASP A 167 4.71 -23.54 3.85
N ASN A 168 3.40 -23.33 4.08
CA ASN A 168 2.32 -23.77 3.21
C ASN A 168 1.42 -22.61 2.78
N TYR A 169 0.79 -22.78 1.63
CA TYR A 169 -0.31 -21.92 1.19
C TYR A 169 -1.66 -22.45 1.69
N SER A 170 -2.59 -21.52 1.91
CA SER A 170 -3.99 -21.77 2.27
C SER A 170 -4.95 -21.09 1.30
N VAL A 171 -6.19 -21.53 1.30
CA VAL A 171 -7.31 -20.86 0.65
C VAL A 171 -7.97 -19.94 1.68
N ASN A 172 -8.03 -18.66 1.36
CA ASN A 172 -8.61 -17.65 2.24
C ASN A 172 -9.93 -17.15 1.67
N LEU A 173 -10.93 -16.99 2.53
CA LEU A 173 -12.24 -16.45 2.20
C LEU A 173 -12.53 -15.26 3.11
N SER A 174 -13.01 -14.16 2.54
CA SER A 174 -13.39 -12.96 3.27
C SER A 174 -14.71 -12.36 2.77
N GLN A 175 -15.32 -11.49 3.59
CA GLN A 175 -16.48 -10.72 3.16
C GLN A 175 -16.09 -9.75 2.06
N ALA A 176 -17.02 -9.54 1.10
CA ALA A 176 -16.86 -8.59 -0.01
C ALA A 176 -18.22 -8.00 -0.42
N GLY A 177 -18.32 -7.39 -1.59
CA GLY A 177 -19.60 -7.08 -2.24
C GLY A 177 -20.03 -5.62 -2.23
N LEU A 178 -19.21 -4.71 -1.66
CA LEU A 178 -19.53 -3.29 -1.65
C LEU A 178 -18.89 -2.56 -2.84
N GLY A 179 -19.62 -1.67 -3.48
CA GLY A 179 -19.10 -0.84 -4.56
C GLY A 179 -18.45 0.45 -4.08
N MET A 180 -18.84 1.01 -2.91
CA MET A 180 -18.17 2.11 -2.23
C MET A 180 -17.08 1.59 -1.28
N PRO A 181 -16.11 2.43 -0.86
CA PRO A 181 -14.88 2.01 -0.18
C PRO A 181 -15.07 1.29 1.16
N ASP A 182 -16.12 1.61 1.91
CA ASP A 182 -16.40 1.01 3.21
C ASP A 182 -17.92 0.92 3.47
N ARG A 183 -18.32 0.02 4.39
CA ARG A 183 -19.70 -0.14 4.83
C ARG A 183 -20.33 1.15 5.35
N ASP A 184 -19.55 2.02 5.95
CA ASP A 184 -20.03 3.25 6.56
C ASP A 184 -20.56 4.25 5.53
N TYR A 185 -20.14 4.16 4.26
CA TYR A 185 -20.75 4.91 3.17
C TYR A 185 -22.23 4.58 2.92
N TYR A 186 -22.67 3.38 3.31
CA TYR A 186 -24.07 2.92 3.19
C TYR A 186 -24.91 3.20 4.43
N LEU A 187 -24.29 3.26 5.60
CA LEU A 187 -24.97 3.22 6.90
C LEU A 187 -24.97 4.55 7.65
N SER A 188 -24.02 5.44 7.35
CA SER A 188 -23.88 6.72 8.06
C SER A 188 -24.95 7.73 7.62
N ASP A 189 -25.42 8.53 8.60
CA ASP A 189 -26.32 9.67 8.39
C ASP A 189 -25.55 11.00 8.27
N ASP A 190 -24.22 10.98 8.24
CA ASP A 190 -23.41 12.17 7.97
C ASP A 190 -23.80 12.76 6.61
N ALA A 191 -24.04 14.07 6.56
CA ALA A 191 -24.57 14.75 5.38
C ALA A 191 -23.66 14.61 4.14
N ALA A 192 -22.33 14.58 4.31
CA ALA A 192 -21.41 14.40 3.21
C ALA A 192 -21.43 12.95 2.69
N ILE A 193 -21.58 11.98 3.59
CA ILE A 193 -21.72 10.57 3.23
C ILE A 193 -23.05 10.32 2.51
N VAL A 194 -24.15 10.88 3.01
CA VAL A 194 -25.46 10.81 2.34
C VAL A 194 -25.36 11.36 0.91
N LYS A 195 -24.73 12.52 0.73
CA LYS A 195 -24.51 13.10 -0.61
C LYS A 195 -23.66 12.19 -1.51
N THR A 196 -22.62 11.55 -0.96
CA THR A 196 -21.80 10.59 -1.70
C THR A 196 -22.61 9.38 -2.12
N ARG A 197 -23.47 8.85 -1.24
CA ARG A 197 -24.39 7.72 -1.53
C ARG A 197 -25.41 8.04 -2.61
N GLU A 198 -25.95 9.26 -2.63
CA GLU A 198 -26.83 9.73 -3.71
C GLU A 198 -26.10 9.84 -5.05
N ALA A 199 -24.85 10.34 -5.04
CA ALA A 199 -24.01 10.38 -6.24
C ALA A 199 -23.68 8.97 -6.75
N TYR A 200 -23.45 8.01 -5.85
CA TYR A 200 -23.25 6.61 -6.19
C TYR A 200 -24.51 5.99 -6.83
N ARG A 201 -25.67 6.24 -6.25
CA ARG A 201 -26.96 5.82 -6.82
C ARG A 201 -27.13 6.32 -8.26
N LYS A 202 -26.82 7.60 -8.49
CA LYS A 202 -26.86 8.18 -9.85
C LYS A 202 -25.83 7.51 -10.77
N TYR A 203 -24.61 7.29 -10.30
CA TYR A 203 -23.56 6.58 -11.04
C TYR A 203 -24.01 5.19 -11.51
N LEU A 204 -24.64 4.40 -10.62
CA LEU A 204 -25.18 3.08 -10.96
C LEU A 204 -26.23 3.17 -12.08
N ALA A 205 -27.16 4.12 -11.96
CA ALA A 205 -28.23 4.32 -12.96
C ALA A 205 -27.65 4.74 -14.31
N ASP A 206 -26.72 5.70 -14.31
CA ASP A 206 -26.09 6.19 -15.54
C ASP A 206 -25.27 5.08 -16.23
N MET A 207 -24.54 4.24 -15.47
CA MET A 207 -23.76 3.11 -16.01
C MET A 207 -24.67 2.08 -16.69
N MET A 208 -25.79 1.72 -16.06
CA MET A 208 -26.79 0.84 -16.63
C MET A 208 -27.46 1.45 -17.87
N GLY A 209 -27.73 2.76 -17.82
CA GLY A 209 -28.28 3.51 -18.95
C GLY A 209 -27.36 3.52 -20.16
N LEU A 210 -26.05 3.75 -19.96
CA LEU A 210 -25.02 3.67 -21.01
C LEU A 210 -24.92 2.29 -21.66
N ALA A 211 -25.23 1.24 -20.90
CA ALA A 211 -25.29 -0.14 -21.40
C ALA A 211 -26.64 -0.48 -22.08
N GLY A 212 -27.58 0.49 -22.20
CA GLY A 212 -28.88 0.29 -22.85
C GLY A 212 -29.89 -0.47 -22.00
N MET A 213 -29.66 -0.61 -20.68
CA MET A 213 -30.63 -1.29 -19.80
C MET A 213 -31.84 -0.40 -19.55
N SER A 214 -33.07 -0.94 -19.77
CA SER A 214 -34.30 -0.25 -19.43
C SER A 214 -34.46 -0.09 -17.91
N ASP A 215 -35.24 0.89 -17.46
CA ASP A 215 -35.55 1.13 -16.05
C ASP A 215 -34.30 1.29 -15.16
N ALA A 216 -33.24 1.89 -15.70
CA ALA A 216 -31.92 2.00 -15.08
C ALA A 216 -31.98 2.56 -13.65
N GLN A 217 -32.84 3.57 -13.40
CA GLN A 217 -32.98 4.13 -12.05
C GLN A 217 -33.55 3.11 -11.05
N ALA A 218 -34.61 2.39 -11.42
CA ALA A 218 -35.19 1.38 -10.54
C ALA A 218 -34.26 0.20 -10.30
N ARG A 219 -33.41 -0.14 -11.29
CA ARG A 219 -32.34 -1.16 -11.14
C ARG A 219 -31.25 -0.68 -10.20
N ALA A 220 -30.79 0.55 -10.35
CA ALA A 220 -29.80 1.15 -9.46
C ALA A 220 -30.28 1.21 -8.00
N ASP A 221 -31.59 1.52 -7.79
CA ASP A 221 -32.20 1.54 -6.47
C ASP A 221 -32.17 0.14 -5.81
N ARG A 222 -32.44 -0.92 -6.58
CA ARG A 222 -32.35 -2.30 -6.08
C ARG A 222 -30.91 -2.71 -5.76
N VAL A 223 -29.95 -2.32 -6.59
CA VAL A 223 -28.53 -2.61 -6.33
C VAL A 223 -28.04 -1.88 -5.09
N LEU A 224 -28.35 -0.59 -4.94
CA LEU A 224 -27.97 0.16 -3.73
C LEU A 224 -28.63 -0.41 -2.47
N ALA A 225 -29.88 -0.84 -2.56
CA ALA A 225 -30.57 -1.51 -1.45
C ALA A 225 -29.90 -2.84 -1.09
N LEU A 226 -29.52 -3.66 -2.08
CA LEU A 226 -28.77 -4.89 -1.88
C LEU A 226 -27.41 -4.63 -1.20
N GLU A 227 -26.62 -3.69 -1.70
CA GLU A 227 -25.33 -3.35 -1.10
C GLU A 227 -25.49 -2.79 0.32
N THR A 228 -26.60 -2.10 0.60
CA THR A 228 -26.92 -1.65 1.96
C THR A 228 -27.18 -2.83 2.90
N GLU A 229 -27.90 -3.88 2.45
CA GLU A 229 -28.09 -5.09 3.25
C GLU A 229 -26.76 -5.85 3.46
N ILE A 230 -25.90 -5.92 2.43
CA ILE A 230 -24.54 -6.45 2.56
C ILE A 230 -23.75 -5.64 3.60
N ALA A 231 -23.78 -4.31 3.54
CA ALA A 231 -23.08 -3.43 4.47
C ALA A 231 -23.52 -3.62 5.94
N LYS A 232 -24.84 -3.85 6.18
CA LYS A 232 -25.38 -4.08 7.54
C LYS A 232 -24.79 -5.30 8.21
N VAL A 233 -24.53 -6.36 7.45
CA VAL A 233 -24.03 -7.65 7.98
C VAL A 233 -22.51 -7.77 7.91
N SER A 234 -21.83 -6.88 7.22
CA SER A 234 -20.37 -6.85 7.11
C SER A 234 -19.72 -6.30 8.38
N TRP A 235 -18.52 -6.80 8.71
CA TRP A 235 -17.71 -6.27 9.79
C TRP A 235 -17.16 -4.89 9.45
N ASN A 236 -16.94 -4.07 10.48
CA ASN A 236 -16.21 -2.81 10.35
C ASN A 236 -14.70 -3.05 10.18
N ARG A 237 -13.99 -2.04 9.74
CA ARG A 237 -12.55 -2.12 9.42
C ARG A 237 -11.71 -2.49 10.64
N ALA A 238 -11.99 -1.92 11.81
CA ALA A 238 -11.21 -2.17 13.04
C ALA A 238 -11.26 -3.64 13.48
N ASP A 239 -12.41 -4.31 13.28
CA ASP A 239 -12.53 -5.73 13.60
C ASP A 239 -11.88 -6.63 12.56
N ARG A 240 -11.89 -6.22 11.28
CA ARG A 240 -11.29 -6.97 10.16
C ARG A 240 -9.76 -7.03 10.22
N ARG A 241 -9.10 -6.07 10.85
CA ARG A 241 -7.64 -6.08 10.99
C ARG A 241 -7.13 -6.88 12.20
N ASP A 242 -8.02 -7.45 13.01
CA ASP A 242 -7.65 -8.24 14.20
C ASP A 242 -7.39 -9.70 13.83
N GLU A 243 -6.12 -10.08 13.72
CA GLU A 243 -5.67 -11.42 13.31
C GLU A 243 -6.25 -12.54 14.17
N ASP A 244 -6.50 -12.30 15.46
CA ASP A 244 -7.14 -13.30 16.34
C ASP A 244 -8.60 -13.60 15.94
N LYS A 245 -9.26 -12.66 15.28
CA LYS A 245 -10.64 -12.81 14.84
C LYS A 245 -10.77 -13.39 13.43
N VAL A 246 -9.80 -13.10 12.55
CA VAL A 246 -9.90 -13.43 11.12
C VAL A 246 -9.25 -14.77 10.75
N TYR A 247 -8.50 -15.41 11.63
CA TYR A 247 -7.93 -16.73 11.38
C TYR A 247 -8.88 -17.84 11.85
N ASN A 248 -9.80 -18.31 11.00
CA ASN A 248 -10.79 -19.37 11.33
C ASN A 248 -10.70 -20.52 10.31
N PRO A 249 -9.76 -21.47 10.46
CA PRO A 249 -9.64 -22.61 9.57
C PRO A 249 -10.83 -23.56 9.71
N MET A 250 -11.41 -23.98 8.58
CA MET A 250 -12.51 -24.94 8.58
C MET A 250 -12.54 -25.78 7.31
N THR A 251 -13.18 -26.93 7.37
CA THR A 251 -13.40 -27.76 6.19
C THR A 251 -14.54 -27.19 5.33
N VAL A 252 -14.57 -27.56 4.03
CA VAL A 252 -15.67 -27.14 3.15
C VAL A 252 -17.05 -27.56 3.66
N PRO A 253 -17.25 -28.78 4.20
CA PRO A 253 -18.52 -29.12 4.84
C PRO A 253 -18.88 -28.19 6.02
N ALA A 254 -17.90 -27.78 6.84
CA ALA A 254 -18.15 -26.83 7.93
C ALA A 254 -18.48 -25.40 7.40
N LEU A 255 -17.82 -24.95 6.33
CA LEU A 255 -18.17 -23.70 5.62
C LEU A 255 -19.61 -23.73 5.11
N LYS A 256 -20.03 -24.83 4.46
CA LYS A 256 -21.41 -25.01 4.00
C LYS A 256 -22.42 -25.03 5.15
N ALA A 257 -22.05 -25.59 6.30
CA ALA A 257 -22.89 -25.57 7.49
C ALA A 257 -22.96 -24.16 8.13
N LEU A 258 -21.88 -23.36 8.06
CA LEU A 258 -21.83 -21.98 8.54
C LEU A 258 -22.70 -21.04 7.68
N ALA A 259 -22.70 -21.22 6.38
CA ALA A 259 -23.40 -20.37 5.41
C ALA A 259 -24.16 -21.23 4.39
N PRO A 260 -25.25 -21.95 4.84
CA PRO A 260 -25.93 -22.95 4.01
C PRO A 260 -26.75 -22.37 2.86
N ASP A 261 -27.06 -21.07 2.92
CA ASP A 261 -27.89 -20.38 1.94
C ASP A 261 -27.11 -19.85 0.73
N PHE A 262 -25.79 -20.13 0.64
CA PHE A 262 -24.93 -19.78 -0.52
C PHE A 262 -24.56 -21.02 -1.32
N ALA A 263 -24.50 -20.88 -2.65
CA ALA A 263 -24.21 -21.98 -3.55
C ALA A 263 -22.69 -22.24 -3.67
N TRP A 264 -22.07 -22.72 -2.57
CA TRP A 264 -20.62 -22.92 -2.44
C TRP A 264 -20.00 -23.81 -3.53
N ASP A 265 -20.68 -24.89 -3.95
CA ASP A 265 -20.15 -25.77 -4.97
C ASP A 265 -20.00 -25.07 -6.31
N ALA A 266 -21.00 -24.28 -6.68
CA ALA A 266 -20.97 -23.47 -7.87
C ALA A 266 -19.85 -22.44 -7.84
N PHE A 267 -19.74 -21.69 -6.73
CA PHE A 267 -18.72 -20.66 -6.54
C PHE A 267 -17.28 -21.23 -6.55
N LEU A 268 -17.01 -22.28 -5.76
CA LEU A 268 -15.67 -22.85 -5.62
C LEU A 268 -15.20 -23.61 -6.88
N SER A 269 -16.14 -24.13 -7.69
CA SER A 269 -15.78 -24.83 -8.93
C SER A 269 -15.08 -23.95 -9.96
N GLU A 270 -15.44 -22.67 -10.02
CA GLU A 270 -14.86 -21.70 -10.97
C GLU A 270 -13.39 -21.37 -10.66
N GLY A 271 -12.98 -21.45 -9.40
CA GLY A 271 -11.60 -21.22 -9.00
C GLY A 271 -10.64 -22.37 -9.33
N HIS A 272 -11.14 -23.54 -9.69
CA HIS A 272 -10.33 -24.76 -9.97
C HIS A 272 -9.31 -25.10 -8.88
N ILE A 273 -9.56 -24.71 -7.63
CA ILE A 273 -8.66 -24.95 -6.50
C ILE A 273 -8.74 -26.44 -6.11
N PRO A 274 -7.61 -27.16 -6.03
CA PRO A 274 -7.62 -28.56 -5.58
C PRO A 274 -7.94 -28.63 -4.09
N MET A 275 -9.21 -28.95 -3.73
CA MET A 275 -9.67 -29.07 -2.35
C MET A 275 -9.24 -30.38 -1.67
N THR A 276 -8.52 -31.26 -2.38
CA THR A 276 -7.83 -32.43 -1.84
C THR A 276 -6.32 -32.23 -1.99
N ARG A 277 -5.58 -32.49 -0.92
CA ARG A 277 -4.12 -32.40 -0.92
C ARG A 277 -3.49 -33.62 -1.62
N PRO A 278 -2.20 -33.56 -2.02
CA PRO A 278 -1.53 -34.71 -2.65
C PRO A 278 -1.51 -35.98 -1.79
N ASP A 279 -1.56 -35.85 -0.46
CA ASP A 279 -1.62 -36.96 0.48
C ASP A 279 -3.03 -37.56 0.66
N GLY A 280 -4.03 -37.07 -0.08
CA GLY A 280 -5.42 -37.48 -0.01
C GLY A 280 -6.26 -36.82 1.08
N SER A 281 -5.65 -36.00 1.93
CA SER A 281 -6.39 -35.24 2.98
C SER A 281 -7.21 -34.09 2.37
N ALA A 282 -8.33 -33.75 3.02
CA ALA A 282 -9.11 -32.59 2.65
C ALA A 282 -8.37 -31.30 2.99
N ARG A 283 -8.41 -30.31 2.08
CA ARG A 283 -7.92 -28.96 2.33
C ARG A 283 -8.94 -28.19 3.17
N TYR A 284 -8.47 -27.46 4.19
CA TYR A 284 -9.29 -26.47 4.87
C TYR A 284 -9.22 -25.11 4.14
N VAL A 285 -10.20 -24.28 4.43
CA VAL A 285 -10.23 -22.87 4.06
C VAL A 285 -10.12 -22.03 5.34
N ILE A 286 -9.48 -20.87 5.25
CA ILE A 286 -9.45 -19.88 6.34
C ILE A 286 -10.54 -18.86 6.05
N VAL A 287 -11.50 -18.74 6.97
CA VAL A 287 -12.62 -17.81 6.87
C VAL A 287 -12.34 -16.61 7.77
N ALA A 288 -12.25 -15.42 7.17
CA ALA A 288 -11.88 -14.22 7.92
C ALA A 288 -13.01 -13.73 8.83
N GLU A 289 -14.03 -13.10 8.31
CA GLU A 289 -15.12 -12.50 9.09
C GLU A 289 -16.23 -13.52 9.35
N LYS A 290 -15.92 -14.56 10.11
CA LYS A 290 -16.74 -15.76 10.30
C LYS A 290 -18.21 -15.48 10.60
N SER A 291 -18.53 -14.50 11.47
CA SER A 291 -19.93 -14.21 11.85
C SER A 291 -20.70 -13.48 10.75
N ALA A 292 -20.04 -12.91 9.75
CA ALA A 292 -20.69 -12.27 8.60
C ALA A 292 -21.15 -13.29 7.54
N PHE A 293 -20.54 -14.47 7.47
CA PHE A 293 -20.76 -15.44 6.40
C PHE A 293 -22.21 -15.95 6.34
N GLY A 294 -22.78 -16.39 7.45
CA GLY A 294 -24.18 -16.82 7.48
C GLY A 294 -25.16 -15.72 7.08
N PRO A 295 -25.09 -14.53 7.69
CA PRO A 295 -25.92 -13.39 7.30
C PRO A 295 -25.76 -12.98 5.83
N LEU A 296 -24.53 -12.96 5.28
CA LEU A 296 -24.30 -12.69 3.84
C LEU A 296 -24.95 -13.76 2.96
N ALA A 297 -24.82 -15.04 3.31
CA ALA A 297 -25.50 -16.13 2.59
C ALA A 297 -27.03 -15.97 2.60
N LYS A 298 -27.59 -15.49 3.72
CA LYS A 298 -29.01 -15.18 3.79
C LYS A 298 -29.40 -14.02 2.86
N VAL A 299 -28.63 -12.95 2.81
CA VAL A 299 -28.81 -11.85 1.83
C VAL A 299 -28.79 -12.40 0.40
N PHE A 300 -27.84 -13.31 0.10
CA PHE A 300 -27.75 -13.95 -1.21
C PHE A 300 -29.04 -14.69 -1.59
N LYS A 301 -29.52 -15.54 -0.69
CA LYS A 301 -30.74 -16.35 -0.90
C LYS A 301 -32.01 -15.51 -1.04
N ASP A 302 -32.15 -14.48 -0.20
CA ASP A 302 -33.38 -13.67 -0.13
C ASP A 302 -33.47 -12.64 -1.28
N THR A 303 -32.36 -12.41 -2.00
CA THR A 303 -32.30 -11.48 -3.12
C THR A 303 -32.73 -12.14 -4.42
N PRO A 304 -33.69 -11.56 -5.18
CA PRO A 304 -34.10 -12.08 -6.48
C PRO A 304 -32.93 -12.16 -7.47
N VAL A 305 -32.89 -13.22 -8.30
CA VAL A 305 -31.88 -13.40 -9.37
C VAL A 305 -31.82 -12.19 -10.31
N SER A 306 -32.96 -11.52 -10.56
CA SER A 306 -33.00 -10.31 -11.39
C SER A 306 -32.17 -9.15 -10.78
N THR A 307 -32.16 -9.01 -9.45
CA THR A 307 -31.33 -8.00 -8.76
C THR A 307 -29.84 -8.39 -8.82
N TRP A 308 -29.52 -9.69 -8.68
CA TRP A 308 -28.15 -10.17 -8.87
C TRP A 308 -27.64 -9.94 -10.29
N ARG A 309 -28.46 -10.12 -11.32
CA ARG A 309 -28.07 -9.76 -12.71
C ARG A 309 -27.72 -8.29 -12.82
N ASP A 310 -28.56 -7.39 -12.25
CA ASP A 310 -28.29 -5.96 -12.26
C ASP A 310 -26.98 -5.62 -11.54
N TYR A 311 -26.77 -6.21 -10.36
CA TYR A 311 -25.57 -6.04 -9.55
C TYR A 311 -24.29 -6.53 -10.27
N LEU A 312 -24.30 -7.77 -10.79
CA LEU A 312 -23.15 -8.31 -11.49
C LEU A 312 -22.84 -7.53 -12.77
N THR A 313 -23.87 -7.12 -13.52
CA THR A 313 -23.69 -6.35 -14.75
C THR A 313 -23.07 -4.98 -14.50
N VAL A 314 -23.57 -4.23 -13.52
CA VAL A 314 -23.03 -2.88 -13.26
C VAL A 314 -21.60 -2.94 -12.73
N HIS A 315 -21.27 -3.93 -11.89
CA HIS A 315 -19.90 -4.12 -11.41
C HIS A 315 -18.95 -4.66 -12.48
N TYR A 316 -19.41 -5.52 -13.37
CA TYR A 316 -18.66 -5.93 -14.56
C TYR A 316 -18.31 -4.72 -15.44
N LEU A 317 -19.30 -3.88 -15.75
CA LEU A 317 -19.07 -2.64 -16.51
C LEU A 317 -18.11 -1.67 -15.80
N HIS A 318 -18.20 -1.58 -14.46
CA HIS A 318 -17.28 -0.78 -13.68
C HIS A 318 -15.84 -1.30 -13.79
N THR A 319 -15.63 -2.60 -13.63
CA THR A 319 -14.30 -3.23 -13.71
C THR A 319 -13.64 -2.94 -15.05
N PHE A 320 -14.38 -3.01 -16.14
CA PHE A 320 -13.85 -2.78 -17.48
C PHE A 320 -14.06 -1.35 -18.01
N ALA A 321 -14.55 -0.41 -17.20
CA ALA A 321 -14.88 0.94 -17.65
C ALA A 321 -13.73 1.65 -18.38
N SER A 322 -12.49 1.48 -17.93
CA SER A 322 -11.29 2.08 -18.55
C SER A 322 -10.90 1.44 -19.90
N TYR A 323 -11.44 0.28 -20.23
CA TYR A 323 -11.22 -0.43 -21.48
C TYR A 323 -12.39 -0.29 -22.46
N LEU A 324 -13.46 0.41 -22.04
CA LEU A 324 -14.67 0.68 -22.80
C LEU A 324 -14.62 2.08 -23.44
N PRO A 325 -15.56 2.43 -24.34
CA PRO A 325 -15.69 3.77 -24.89
C PRO A 325 -15.64 4.86 -23.83
N LYS A 326 -15.11 6.01 -24.22
CA LYS A 326 -14.80 7.15 -23.33
C LYS A 326 -15.94 7.50 -22.37
N ARG A 327 -17.20 7.39 -22.80
CA ARG A 327 -18.35 7.68 -21.94
C ARG A 327 -18.47 6.81 -20.69
N PHE A 328 -18.00 5.56 -20.73
CA PHE A 328 -17.95 4.66 -19.56
C PHE A 328 -16.83 5.03 -18.62
N ASP A 329 -15.65 5.30 -19.18
CA ASP A 329 -14.46 5.71 -18.48
C ASP A 329 -14.68 7.07 -17.76
N ASP A 330 -15.23 8.06 -18.47
CA ASP A 330 -15.57 9.37 -17.90
C ASP A 330 -16.60 9.23 -16.77
N LEU A 331 -17.61 8.38 -16.94
CA LEU A 331 -18.62 8.15 -15.92
C LEU A 331 -18.00 7.51 -14.67
N SER A 332 -17.15 6.50 -14.83
CA SER A 332 -16.41 5.89 -13.72
C SER A 332 -15.56 6.93 -12.99
N PHE A 333 -14.84 7.74 -13.73
CA PHE A 333 -14.03 8.82 -13.16
C PHE A 333 -14.91 9.87 -12.42
N SER A 334 -16.10 10.19 -12.93
CA SER A 334 -16.98 11.19 -12.31
C SER A 334 -17.34 10.83 -10.87
N PHE A 335 -17.47 9.56 -10.54
CA PHE A 335 -17.74 9.11 -9.19
C PHE A 335 -16.43 8.77 -8.42
N TYR A 336 -15.67 7.79 -8.89
CA TYR A 336 -14.49 7.30 -8.16
C TYR A 336 -13.31 8.30 -8.17
N GLY A 337 -13.20 9.11 -9.19
CA GLY A 337 -12.21 10.18 -9.28
C GLY A 337 -12.68 11.48 -8.63
N THR A 338 -13.85 11.99 -9.07
CA THR A 338 -14.28 13.33 -8.66
C THR A 338 -14.98 13.31 -7.30
N VAL A 339 -16.01 12.51 -7.13
CA VAL A 339 -16.78 12.52 -5.87
C VAL A 339 -15.96 12.01 -4.69
N LEU A 340 -15.31 10.84 -4.84
CA LEU A 340 -14.57 10.23 -3.74
C LEU A 340 -13.23 10.90 -3.44
N THR A 341 -12.51 11.41 -4.45
CA THR A 341 -11.14 11.92 -4.25
C THR A 341 -10.95 13.39 -4.60
N GLY A 342 -11.98 14.05 -5.14
CA GLY A 342 -11.94 15.48 -5.46
C GLY A 342 -11.14 15.84 -6.71
N ARG A 343 -10.66 14.86 -7.50
CA ARG A 343 -9.96 15.12 -8.77
C ARG A 343 -10.91 15.76 -9.77
N THR A 344 -10.44 16.78 -10.49
CA THR A 344 -11.24 17.49 -11.49
C THR A 344 -10.89 17.09 -12.91
N GLN A 345 -9.79 16.37 -13.10
CA GLN A 345 -9.32 15.82 -14.37
C GLN A 345 -8.85 14.39 -14.17
N GLN A 346 -9.06 13.52 -15.16
CA GLN A 346 -8.51 12.17 -15.17
C GLN A 346 -7.01 12.23 -15.56
N LEU A 347 -6.22 11.28 -15.06
CA LEU A 347 -4.86 11.06 -15.56
C LEU A 347 -4.87 10.83 -17.06
N ASP A 348 -3.83 11.33 -17.73
CA ASP A 348 -3.66 11.08 -19.16
C ASP A 348 -3.61 9.58 -19.47
N ARG A 349 -3.96 9.23 -20.70
CA ARG A 349 -4.09 7.82 -21.10
C ARG A 349 -2.76 7.08 -21.04
N GLN A 350 -1.66 7.76 -21.32
CA GLN A 350 -0.30 7.20 -21.30
C GLN A 350 0.12 6.87 -19.87
N THR A 351 -0.13 7.76 -18.92
CA THR A 351 0.10 7.51 -17.48
C THR A 351 -0.72 6.32 -16.99
N ARG A 352 -1.99 6.23 -17.36
CA ARG A 352 -2.84 5.09 -17.03
C ARG A 352 -2.38 3.80 -17.71
N GLY A 353 -1.81 3.90 -18.91
CA GLY A 353 -1.20 2.77 -19.63
C GLY A 353 0.00 2.19 -18.90
N VAL A 354 0.89 3.01 -18.33
CA VAL A 354 2.02 2.49 -17.55
C VAL A 354 1.58 1.93 -16.20
N HIS A 355 0.50 2.44 -15.58
CA HIS A 355 -0.09 1.82 -14.39
C HIS A 355 -0.64 0.43 -14.71
N LEU A 356 -1.32 0.28 -15.84
CA LEU A 356 -1.80 -1.03 -16.31
C LEU A 356 -0.66 -2.02 -16.52
N LEU A 357 0.45 -1.58 -17.10
CA LEU A 357 1.63 -2.45 -17.26
C LEU A 357 2.22 -2.86 -15.91
N ASP A 358 2.30 -1.92 -14.94
CA ASP A 358 2.80 -2.21 -13.61
C ASP A 358 1.90 -3.20 -12.85
N GLU A 359 0.59 -3.12 -13.06
CA GLU A 359 -0.40 -4.06 -12.52
C GLU A 359 -0.28 -5.46 -13.15
N GLN A 360 -0.19 -5.54 -14.48
CA GLN A 360 -0.27 -6.83 -15.21
C GLN A 360 1.08 -7.52 -15.41
N MET A 361 2.17 -6.76 -15.55
CA MET A 361 3.53 -7.27 -15.80
C MET A 361 4.59 -6.47 -15.01
N GLY A 362 4.28 -6.08 -13.78
CA GLY A 362 5.07 -5.11 -13.02
C GLY A 362 6.51 -5.51 -12.77
N GLU A 363 6.83 -6.80 -12.56
CA GLU A 363 8.24 -7.20 -12.41
C GLU A 363 9.01 -7.17 -13.73
N ALA A 364 8.38 -7.48 -14.87
CA ALA A 364 9.03 -7.33 -16.17
C ALA A 364 9.33 -5.85 -16.46
N LEU A 365 8.38 -4.96 -16.20
CA LEU A 365 8.57 -3.51 -16.30
C LEU A 365 9.59 -3.01 -15.27
N GLY A 366 9.52 -3.50 -14.03
CA GLY A 366 10.42 -3.19 -12.93
C GLY A 366 11.87 -3.57 -13.20
N LYS A 367 12.11 -4.66 -13.91
CA LYS A 367 13.45 -5.07 -14.37
C LYS A 367 14.09 -4.00 -15.27
N LEU A 368 13.32 -3.44 -16.20
CA LEU A 368 13.76 -2.35 -17.07
C LEU A 368 13.96 -1.05 -16.27
N TYR A 369 13.09 -0.77 -15.31
CA TYR A 369 13.21 0.37 -14.41
C TYR A 369 14.51 0.33 -13.60
N VAL A 370 14.79 -0.78 -12.94
CA VAL A 370 15.99 -0.97 -12.11
C VAL A 370 17.27 -0.83 -12.93
N ALA A 371 17.31 -1.44 -14.11
CA ALA A 371 18.48 -1.36 -15.00
C ALA A 371 18.85 0.08 -15.39
N ARG A 372 17.89 1.01 -15.41
CA ARG A 372 18.10 2.40 -15.80
C ARG A 372 18.26 3.37 -14.63
N TYR A 373 17.55 3.13 -13.51
CA TYR A 373 17.32 4.17 -12.49
C TYR A 373 17.74 3.79 -11.08
N PHE A 374 18.25 2.57 -10.86
CA PHE A 374 18.69 2.15 -9.54
C PHE A 374 20.11 1.57 -9.57
N PRO A 375 21.15 2.42 -9.41
CA PRO A 375 22.54 1.99 -9.47
C PRO A 375 22.93 1.16 -8.24
N PRO A 376 23.91 0.23 -8.37
CA PRO A 376 24.38 -0.64 -7.28
C PRO A 376 24.85 0.12 -6.03
N GLU A 377 25.42 1.32 -6.20
CA GLU A 377 25.90 2.16 -5.09
C GLU A 377 24.75 2.63 -4.18
N SER A 378 23.60 2.94 -4.77
CA SER A 378 22.39 3.30 -4.01
C SER A 378 21.89 2.12 -3.18
N LYS A 379 21.89 0.91 -3.76
CA LYS A 379 21.56 -0.31 -3.03
C LYS A 379 22.50 -0.53 -1.85
N ALA A 380 23.80 -0.46 -2.05
CA ALA A 380 24.79 -0.69 -0.98
C ALA A 380 24.64 0.28 0.21
N LYS A 381 24.37 1.56 -0.06
CA LYS A 381 24.10 2.55 0.99
C LYS A 381 22.78 2.28 1.72
N ALA A 382 21.72 1.87 1.02
CA ALA A 382 20.46 1.49 1.63
C ALA A 382 20.62 0.22 2.49
N ASP A 383 21.34 -0.78 2.03
CA ASP A 383 21.67 -2.00 2.79
C ASP A 383 22.36 -1.65 4.14
N LEU A 384 23.32 -0.71 4.12
CA LEU A 384 24.01 -0.25 5.33
C LEU A 384 23.03 0.44 6.30
N LEU A 385 22.15 1.30 5.78
CA LEU A 385 21.16 2.01 6.58
C LEU A 385 20.21 1.02 7.27
N VAL A 386 19.68 0.05 6.55
CA VAL A 386 18.82 -1.02 7.09
C VAL A 386 19.56 -1.80 8.19
N SER A 387 20.83 -2.18 7.96
CA SER A 387 21.64 -2.88 8.97
C SER A 387 21.79 -2.06 10.25
N ASN A 388 21.96 -0.73 10.13
CA ASN A 388 22.09 0.14 11.30
C ASN A 388 20.76 0.29 12.06
N LEU A 389 19.64 0.34 11.36
CA LEU A 389 18.30 0.40 11.97
C LEU A 389 18.00 -0.90 12.74
N LEU A 390 18.28 -2.07 12.16
CA LEU A 390 18.11 -3.37 12.84
C LEU A 390 18.95 -3.46 14.12
N LYS A 391 20.23 -3.00 14.08
CA LYS A 391 21.09 -2.95 15.26
C LYS A 391 20.56 -1.98 16.33
N ALA A 392 20.05 -0.83 15.90
CA ALA A 392 19.46 0.15 16.82
C ALA A 392 18.21 -0.42 17.51
N TYR A 393 17.36 -1.12 16.76
CA TYR A 393 16.17 -1.78 17.29
C TYR A 393 16.53 -2.89 18.27
N GLU A 394 17.50 -3.74 17.94
CA GLU A 394 18.03 -4.78 18.84
C GLU A 394 18.56 -4.16 20.14
N ALA A 395 19.35 -3.07 20.06
CA ALA A 395 19.86 -2.36 21.23
C ALA A 395 18.73 -1.70 22.05
N ASP A 396 17.64 -1.27 21.41
CA ASP A 396 16.50 -0.70 22.08
C ASP A 396 15.74 -1.76 22.89
N ILE A 397 15.37 -2.87 22.26
CA ILE A 397 14.70 -4.01 22.93
C ILE A 397 15.46 -4.44 24.19
N GLN A 398 16.81 -4.44 24.17
CA GLN A 398 17.62 -4.82 25.34
C GLN A 398 17.39 -3.92 26.56
N THR A 399 16.99 -2.68 26.37
CA THR A 399 16.86 -1.67 27.42
C THR A 399 15.43 -1.42 27.88
N LEU A 400 14.42 -2.03 27.24
CA LEU A 400 13.02 -1.85 27.60
C LEU A 400 12.75 -2.34 29.04
N ASP A 401 12.32 -1.44 29.89
CA ASP A 401 12.06 -1.70 31.32
C ASP A 401 10.70 -2.34 31.59
N TRP A 402 9.73 -2.10 30.71
CA TRP A 402 8.37 -2.60 30.82
C TRP A 402 8.19 -4.06 30.36
N MET A 403 9.18 -4.64 29.69
CA MET A 403 9.17 -5.98 29.13
C MET A 403 9.98 -6.95 29.99
N SER A 404 9.40 -8.09 30.35
CA SER A 404 10.09 -9.14 31.10
C SER A 404 11.26 -9.73 30.33
N PRO A 405 12.26 -10.33 30.99
CA PRO A 405 13.38 -11.01 30.32
C PRO A 405 12.94 -12.11 29.35
N ALA A 406 11.84 -12.81 29.64
CA ALA A 406 11.32 -13.90 28.81
C ALA A 406 10.78 -13.37 27.46
N THR A 407 9.91 -12.36 27.48
CA THR A 407 9.38 -11.73 26.27
C THR A 407 10.48 -11.00 25.50
N ARG A 408 11.38 -10.32 26.22
CA ARG A 408 12.54 -9.65 25.62
C ARG A 408 13.44 -10.61 24.83
N ALA A 409 13.70 -11.81 25.37
CA ALA A 409 14.49 -12.82 24.66
C ALA A 409 13.82 -13.25 23.34
N LYS A 410 12.50 -13.39 23.31
CA LYS A 410 11.73 -13.70 22.10
C LYS A 410 11.72 -12.54 21.11
N ALA A 411 11.60 -11.30 21.57
CA ALA A 411 11.69 -10.11 20.72
C ALA A 411 13.09 -10.01 20.08
N LEU A 412 14.16 -10.26 20.84
CA LEU A 412 15.52 -10.31 20.32
C LEU A 412 15.75 -11.47 19.32
N GLU A 413 15.13 -12.62 19.55
CA GLU A 413 15.15 -13.72 18.59
C GLU A 413 14.49 -13.29 17.28
N LYS A 414 13.32 -12.64 17.36
CA LYS A 414 12.56 -12.19 16.19
C LYS A 414 13.31 -11.15 15.38
N ILE A 415 13.85 -10.09 16.00
CA ILE A 415 14.56 -9.02 15.26
C ILE A 415 15.81 -9.55 14.53
N ARG A 416 16.50 -10.54 15.08
CA ARG A 416 17.66 -11.18 14.44
C ARG A 416 17.32 -12.06 13.25
N GLN A 417 16.04 -12.43 13.09
CA GLN A 417 15.53 -13.25 12.01
C GLN A 417 14.84 -12.42 10.90
N PHE A 418 14.83 -11.09 11.03
CA PHE A 418 14.33 -10.22 9.97
C PHE A 418 15.11 -10.41 8.67
N THR A 419 14.39 -10.54 7.57
CA THR A 419 14.95 -10.64 6.22
C THR A 419 14.72 -9.32 5.48
N PRO A 420 15.75 -8.49 5.25
CA PRO A 420 15.60 -7.29 4.44
C PRO A 420 15.66 -7.61 2.94
N LYS A 421 14.76 -7.01 2.17
CA LYS A 421 14.69 -7.05 0.71
C LYS A 421 14.76 -5.61 0.16
N ILE A 422 15.80 -5.27 -0.60
CA ILE A 422 16.09 -3.88 -0.97
C ILE A 422 16.29 -3.75 -2.48
N GLY A 423 15.50 -2.84 -3.06
CA GLY A 423 15.57 -2.44 -4.47
C GLY A 423 14.72 -3.30 -5.39
N TYR A 424 15.04 -4.57 -5.51
CA TYR A 424 14.41 -5.47 -6.48
C TYR A 424 14.62 -6.95 -6.13
N PRO A 425 13.75 -7.86 -6.65
CA PRO A 425 13.87 -9.29 -6.39
C PRO A 425 15.09 -9.90 -7.08
N THR A 426 15.70 -10.91 -6.45
CA THR A 426 16.82 -11.68 -7.03
C THR A 426 16.35 -12.70 -8.06
N LYS A 427 15.08 -13.14 -7.96
CA LYS A 427 14.40 -14.02 -8.91
C LYS A 427 13.22 -13.28 -9.49
N TRP A 428 13.28 -12.96 -10.77
CA TRP A 428 12.22 -12.28 -11.48
C TRP A 428 11.07 -13.24 -11.83
N ARG A 429 9.87 -12.70 -11.82
CA ARG A 429 8.66 -13.42 -12.19
C ARG A 429 8.67 -13.82 -13.66
N ASP A 430 8.20 -15.04 -13.95
CA ASP A 430 8.04 -15.56 -15.31
C ASP A 430 6.64 -15.22 -15.85
N TYR A 431 6.60 -14.48 -16.95
CA TYR A 431 5.38 -14.11 -17.67
C TYR A 431 5.17 -14.92 -18.94
N SER A 432 5.90 -16.03 -19.16
CA SER A 432 5.81 -16.84 -20.39
C SER A 432 4.40 -17.35 -20.66
N ALA A 433 3.66 -17.72 -19.61
CA ALA A 433 2.28 -18.23 -19.69
C ALA A 433 1.24 -17.16 -20.09
N LEU A 434 1.51 -15.88 -19.87
CA LEU A 434 0.59 -14.79 -20.21
C LEU A 434 0.51 -14.63 -21.73
N GLN A 435 -0.68 -14.77 -22.29
CA GLN A 435 -0.94 -14.51 -23.70
C GLN A 435 -1.45 -13.09 -23.89
N VAL A 436 -0.74 -12.29 -24.69
CA VAL A 436 -1.11 -10.94 -25.06
C VAL A 436 -1.49 -10.87 -26.53
N VAL A 437 -2.60 -10.22 -26.83
CA VAL A 437 -3.10 -10.02 -28.20
C VAL A 437 -3.22 -8.51 -28.45
N LEU A 438 -2.44 -8.02 -29.41
CA LEU A 438 -2.47 -6.60 -29.79
C LEU A 438 -3.89 -6.20 -30.24
N GLY A 439 -4.39 -5.08 -29.72
CA GLY A 439 -5.70 -4.52 -30.02
C GLY A 439 -6.87 -5.19 -29.30
N ASP A 440 -6.62 -6.07 -28.30
CA ASP A 440 -7.64 -6.72 -27.47
C ASP A 440 -7.47 -6.36 -25.97
N PRO A 441 -7.70 -5.10 -25.55
CA PRO A 441 -7.40 -4.67 -24.19
C PRO A 441 -8.25 -5.38 -23.12
N ILE A 442 -9.52 -5.68 -23.39
CA ILE A 442 -10.41 -6.40 -22.45
C ILE A 442 -9.98 -7.86 -22.33
N GLY A 443 -9.79 -8.55 -23.47
CA GLY A 443 -9.31 -9.94 -23.46
C GLY A 443 -7.92 -10.08 -22.84
N ASN A 444 -7.03 -9.09 -22.99
CA ASN A 444 -5.74 -9.06 -22.32
C ASN A 444 -5.90 -8.96 -20.81
N SER A 445 -6.77 -8.07 -20.30
CA SER A 445 -7.06 -7.95 -18.88
C SER A 445 -7.63 -9.24 -18.30
N GLN A 446 -8.60 -9.87 -18.98
CA GLN A 446 -9.17 -11.16 -18.58
C GLN A 446 -8.11 -12.28 -18.55
N ARG A 447 -7.25 -12.36 -19.59
CA ARG A 447 -6.15 -13.36 -19.65
C ARG A 447 -5.11 -13.11 -18.55
N SER A 448 -4.82 -11.86 -18.23
CA SER A 448 -3.93 -11.52 -17.12
C SER A 448 -4.50 -12.01 -15.79
N SER A 449 -5.77 -11.71 -15.48
CA SER A 449 -6.44 -12.17 -14.26
C SER A 449 -6.44 -13.71 -14.16
N VAL A 450 -6.73 -14.40 -15.25
CA VAL A 450 -6.70 -15.88 -15.29
C VAL A 450 -5.27 -16.43 -15.13
N CYS A 451 -4.28 -15.78 -15.74
CA CYS A 451 -2.88 -16.17 -15.62
C CYS A 451 -2.38 -16.07 -14.17
N GLU A 452 -2.71 -14.95 -13.49
CA GLU A 452 -2.39 -14.72 -12.07
C GLU A 452 -3.07 -15.76 -11.19
N TRP A 453 -4.35 -15.97 -11.37
CA TRP A 453 -5.10 -16.95 -10.60
C TRP A 453 -4.53 -18.37 -10.77
N ASN A 454 -4.24 -18.76 -12.00
CA ASN A 454 -3.63 -20.08 -12.28
C ASN A 454 -2.25 -20.22 -11.60
N ARG A 455 -1.46 -19.15 -11.56
CA ARG A 455 -0.20 -19.14 -10.80
C ARG A 455 -0.47 -19.38 -9.31
N ASP A 456 -1.44 -18.69 -8.73
CA ASP A 456 -1.82 -18.82 -7.33
C ASP A 456 -2.34 -20.23 -6.99
N VAL A 457 -3.16 -20.81 -7.85
CA VAL A 457 -3.65 -22.19 -7.71
C VAL A 457 -2.51 -23.21 -7.84
N ASN A 458 -1.59 -23.00 -8.80
CA ASN A 458 -0.46 -23.91 -9.01
C ASN A 458 0.54 -23.92 -7.86
N ARG A 459 0.69 -22.82 -7.12
CA ARG A 459 1.60 -22.76 -5.95
C ARG A 459 1.01 -23.31 -4.65
N ILE A 460 -0.28 -23.71 -4.63
CA ILE A 460 -0.95 -24.13 -3.39
C ILE A 460 -0.39 -25.43 -2.79
N ASN A 461 0.25 -26.29 -3.58
CA ASN A 461 0.85 -27.53 -3.12
C ASN A 461 2.37 -27.47 -2.89
N PRO A 462 3.17 -26.79 -3.73
CA PRO A 462 4.58 -26.56 -3.45
C PRO A 462 4.81 -25.80 -2.14
N PRO A 463 6.02 -25.94 -1.52
CA PRO A 463 6.42 -25.07 -0.42
C PRO A 463 6.36 -23.58 -0.80
N VAL A 464 6.14 -22.72 0.18
CA VAL A 464 6.08 -21.28 0.00
C VAL A 464 7.41 -20.73 -0.54
N ASP A 465 7.36 -19.97 -1.62
CA ASP A 465 8.53 -19.27 -2.20
C ASP A 465 8.72 -17.93 -1.50
N ARG A 466 9.63 -17.90 -0.51
CA ARG A 466 9.97 -16.68 0.24
C ARG A 466 10.78 -15.66 -0.56
N SER A 467 11.16 -15.96 -1.81
CA SER A 467 11.86 -14.99 -2.68
C SER A 467 10.92 -13.99 -3.36
N GLU A 468 9.62 -14.27 -3.39
CA GLU A 468 8.61 -13.40 -4.01
C GLU A 468 8.45 -12.06 -3.29
N TRP A 469 8.11 -11.04 -4.07
CA TRP A 469 7.82 -9.69 -3.57
C TRP A 469 6.34 -9.36 -3.73
N GLY A 470 5.78 -8.64 -2.76
CA GLY A 470 4.40 -8.13 -2.81
C GLY A 470 4.25 -6.80 -3.55
N MET A 471 5.37 -6.11 -3.85
CA MET A 471 5.40 -4.84 -4.58
C MET A 471 6.40 -4.89 -5.72
N THR A 472 6.13 -4.15 -6.80
CA THR A 472 7.05 -4.01 -7.93
C THR A 472 8.19 -3.04 -7.60
N PRO A 473 9.34 -3.11 -8.29
CA PRO A 473 10.44 -2.16 -8.06
C PRO A 473 10.10 -0.69 -8.37
N SER A 474 9.06 -0.42 -9.16
CA SER A 474 8.53 0.91 -9.51
C SER A 474 7.58 1.49 -8.47
N THR A 475 7.18 0.72 -7.46
CA THR A 475 6.26 1.13 -6.41
C THR A 475 6.90 2.14 -5.44
N ILE A 476 6.18 3.24 -5.16
CA ILE A 476 6.57 4.24 -4.16
C ILE A 476 5.94 3.86 -2.82
N ASN A 477 6.46 2.84 -2.21
CA ASN A 477 6.06 2.36 -0.89
C ASN A 477 7.10 1.38 -0.34
N ALA A 478 6.84 0.85 0.88
CA ALA A 478 7.55 -0.23 1.53
C ALA A 478 6.54 -1.11 2.26
N TYR A 479 6.95 -2.27 2.77
CA TYR A 479 6.08 -3.11 3.60
C TYR A 479 6.84 -4.07 4.50
N TYR A 480 6.22 -4.46 5.61
CA TYR A 480 6.55 -5.62 6.41
C TYR A 480 5.62 -6.79 6.09
N ASN A 481 6.17 -8.00 5.95
CA ASN A 481 5.39 -9.23 5.78
C ASN A 481 5.55 -10.11 7.04
N PRO A 482 4.50 -10.25 7.87
CA PRO A 482 4.59 -10.98 9.13
C PRO A 482 4.87 -12.48 8.94
N SER A 483 4.28 -13.13 7.93
CA SER A 483 4.44 -14.57 7.67
C SER A 483 5.85 -14.92 7.17
N PHE A 484 6.60 -13.94 6.65
CA PHE A 484 7.99 -14.11 6.22
C PHE A 484 8.99 -13.46 7.18
N ASN A 485 8.52 -12.64 8.11
CA ASN A 485 9.33 -11.80 8.98
C ASN A 485 10.34 -10.97 8.15
N GLU A 486 9.83 -10.30 7.11
CA GLU A 486 10.65 -9.56 6.15
C GLU A 486 10.18 -8.12 5.98
N ILE A 487 11.14 -7.24 5.68
CA ILE A 487 10.92 -5.83 5.31
C ILE A 487 11.37 -5.61 3.87
N VAL A 488 10.56 -4.91 3.08
CA VAL A 488 10.78 -4.77 1.64
C VAL A 488 10.72 -3.31 1.22
N PHE A 489 11.77 -2.86 0.51
CA PHE A 489 11.92 -1.47 0.03
C PHE A 489 12.17 -1.48 -1.48
N PRO A 490 11.14 -1.23 -2.32
CA PRO A 490 11.28 -1.08 -3.76
C PRO A 490 12.26 0.01 -4.18
N ALA A 491 12.87 -0.14 -5.35
CA ALA A 491 13.87 0.81 -5.86
C ALA A 491 13.33 2.24 -5.98
N ALA A 492 12.05 2.39 -6.31
CA ALA A 492 11.47 3.69 -6.61
C ALA A 492 11.28 4.60 -5.38
N ILE A 493 11.10 4.05 -4.15
CA ILE A 493 11.06 4.87 -2.94
C ILE A 493 12.47 5.32 -2.50
N LEU A 494 13.52 4.62 -2.92
CA LEU A 494 14.92 4.93 -2.58
C LEU A 494 15.47 6.07 -3.44
N GLN A 495 14.75 7.21 -3.46
CA GLN A 495 15.02 8.43 -4.21
C GLN A 495 14.78 9.66 -3.32
N PRO A 496 15.39 10.83 -3.61
CA PRO A 496 15.09 12.07 -2.88
C PRO A 496 13.61 12.46 -3.00
N PRO A 497 12.96 12.88 -1.90
CA PRO A 497 13.51 13.29 -0.61
C PRO A 497 13.66 12.15 0.43
N PHE A 498 13.27 10.92 0.12
CA PHE A 498 13.35 9.81 1.07
C PHE A 498 14.78 9.33 1.26
N PHE A 499 15.51 9.15 0.17
CA PHE A 499 16.89 8.70 0.20
C PHE A 499 17.74 9.48 -0.82
N ASP A 500 18.71 10.24 -0.32
CA ASP A 500 19.67 10.96 -1.15
C ASP A 500 21.10 10.59 -0.73
N PRO A 501 21.83 9.80 -1.56
CA PRO A 501 23.21 9.42 -1.25
C PRO A 501 24.18 10.58 -1.06
N ALA A 502 23.81 11.79 -1.52
CA ALA A 502 24.61 13.01 -1.39
C ALA A 502 24.21 13.88 -0.19
N ALA A 503 23.07 13.59 0.47
CA ALA A 503 22.63 14.34 1.63
C ALA A 503 23.40 13.99 2.91
N ASP A 504 23.28 14.87 3.93
CA ASP A 504 23.77 14.62 5.28
C ASP A 504 23.10 13.36 5.88
N ASP A 505 23.88 12.57 6.64
CA ASP A 505 23.37 11.31 7.21
C ASP A 505 22.13 11.53 8.08
N ALA A 506 22.07 12.59 8.90
CA ALA A 506 20.88 12.91 9.70
C ALA A 506 19.63 13.03 8.85
N VAL A 507 19.74 13.55 7.62
CA VAL A 507 18.62 13.68 6.67
C VAL A 507 18.14 12.31 6.22
N ASN A 508 19.04 11.42 5.81
CA ASN A 508 18.66 10.07 5.38
C ASN A 508 18.07 9.24 6.54
N TYR A 509 18.58 9.40 7.78
CA TYR A 509 17.99 8.76 8.96
C TYR A 509 16.61 9.33 9.28
N GLY A 510 16.39 10.64 9.16
CA GLY A 510 15.08 11.27 9.39
C GLY A 510 14.06 10.96 8.32
N ALA A 511 14.48 10.70 7.09
CA ALA A 511 13.65 10.37 5.96
C ALA A 511 13.46 8.84 5.82
N ILE A 512 14.21 8.21 4.92
CA ILE A 512 14.07 6.75 4.68
C ILE A 512 14.39 5.93 5.94
N GLY A 513 15.27 6.41 6.82
CA GLY A 513 15.57 5.72 8.08
C GLY A 513 14.34 5.61 8.97
N ALA A 514 13.52 6.66 9.07
CA ALA A 514 12.24 6.60 9.80
C ALA A 514 11.25 5.62 9.13
N VAL A 515 11.22 5.55 7.78
CA VAL A 515 10.40 4.56 7.05
C VAL A 515 10.90 3.14 7.29
N ILE A 516 12.21 2.91 7.27
CA ILE A 516 12.79 1.60 7.57
C ILE A 516 12.46 1.19 9.01
N GLY A 517 12.61 2.11 9.96
CA GLY A 517 12.22 1.91 11.35
C GLY A 517 10.73 1.59 11.50
N HIS A 518 9.86 2.24 10.72
CA HIS A 518 8.43 1.99 10.63
C HIS A 518 8.16 0.54 10.19
N GLU A 519 8.76 0.09 9.08
CA GLU A 519 8.55 -1.30 8.61
C GLU A 519 9.07 -2.35 9.59
N ILE A 520 10.21 -2.11 10.24
CA ILE A 520 10.70 -3.00 11.31
C ILE A 520 9.70 -3.03 12.47
N SER A 521 9.10 -1.88 12.81
CA SER A 521 8.16 -1.75 13.92
C SER A 521 6.83 -2.46 13.69
N HIS A 522 6.43 -2.66 12.43
CA HIS A 522 5.30 -3.53 12.11
C HIS A 522 5.48 -4.98 12.58
N GLY A 523 6.72 -5.45 12.72
CA GLY A 523 6.99 -6.74 13.37
C GLY A 523 6.61 -6.78 14.86
N PHE A 524 6.40 -5.61 15.47
CA PHE A 524 6.14 -5.44 16.89
C PHE A 524 4.91 -4.57 17.20
N ASP A 525 4.09 -4.26 16.20
CA ASP A 525 2.83 -3.54 16.37
C ASP A 525 1.74 -4.44 16.98
N ASP A 526 0.50 -3.96 17.03
CA ASP A 526 -0.62 -4.69 17.65
C ASP A 526 -0.99 -5.99 16.92
N GLN A 527 -0.60 -6.15 15.64
CA GLN A 527 -0.82 -7.39 14.87
C GLN A 527 0.49 -8.16 14.64
N GLY A 528 1.55 -7.52 14.15
CA GLY A 528 2.82 -8.20 13.91
C GLY A 528 3.45 -8.78 15.18
N SER A 529 3.19 -8.19 16.35
CA SER A 529 3.62 -8.75 17.64
C SER A 529 3.02 -10.13 17.97
N LYS A 530 2.02 -10.56 17.21
CA LYS A 530 1.38 -11.90 17.32
C LYS A 530 2.09 -12.96 16.48
N TYR A 531 3.09 -12.60 15.69
CA TYR A 531 3.90 -13.52 14.89
C TYR A 531 5.29 -13.67 15.49
N ASP A 532 5.82 -14.88 15.52
CA ASP A 532 7.19 -15.14 15.96
C ASP A 532 8.22 -14.79 14.87
N GLY A 533 9.51 -15.01 15.16
CA GLY A 533 10.60 -14.73 14.22
C GLY A 533 10.62 -15.62 12.97
N LYS A 534 9.89 -16.74 12.97
CA LYS A 534 9.73 -17.62 11.81
C LYS A 534 8.50 -17.29 10.97
N GLY A 535 7.71 -16.30 11.40
CA GLY A 535 6.48 -15.90 10.74
C GLY A 535 5.25 -16.73 11.14
N VAL A 536 5.32 -17.47 12.25
CA VAL A 536 4.19 -18.26 12.75
C VAL A 536 3.29 -17.39 13.61
N PHE A 537 2.01 -17.31 13.27
CA PHE A 537 0.99 -16.65 14.10
C PHE A 537 0.76 -17.44 15.38
N GLN A 538 1.34 -16.95 16.47
CA GLN A 538 1.23 -17.54 17.83
C GLN A 538 1.56 -16.52 18.91
N ASP A 539 0.88 -16.63 20.06
CA ASP A 539 1.19 -15.80 21.23
C ASP A 539 2.51 -16.26 21.88
N TRP A 540 3.52 -15.40 21.87
CA TRP A 540 4.83 -15.64 22.49
C TRP A 540 5.13 -14.71 23.67
N TRP A 541 4.14 -13.90 24.05
CA TRP A 541 4.23 -12.93 25.14
C TRP A 541 3.87 -13.56 26.49
N THR A 542 4.42 -13.02 27.58
CA THR A 542 3.81 -13.29 28.89
C THR A 542 2.49 -12.47 28.99
N LYS A 543 1.53 -12.97 29.76
CA LYS A 543 0.25 -12.26 29.96
C LYS A 543 0.44 -10.86 30.54
N ALA A 544 1.45 -10.68 31.43
CA ALA A 544 1.74 -9.39 32.04
C ALA A 544 2.31 -8.40 31.01
N ASP A 545 3.23 -8.84 30.15
CA ASP A 545 3.82 -7.99 29.12
C ASP A 545 2.77 -7.62 28.06
N ARG A 546 1.90 -8.58 27.67
CA ARG A 546 0.78 -8.28 26.77
C ARG A 546 -0.14 -7.20 27.36
N ALA A 547 -0.51 -7.32 28.64
CA ALA A 547 -1.33 -6.31 29.30
C ALA A 547 -0.64 -4.93 29.38
N ASN A 548 0.68 -4.90 29.61
CA ASN A 548 1.47 -3.66 29.57
C ASN A 548 1.48 -3.03 28.17
N PHE A 549 1.65 -3.83 27.14
CA PHE A 549 1.61 -3.38 25.74
C PHE A 549 0.21 -2.82 25.41
N ASP A 550 -0.86 -3.56 25.74
CA ASP A 550 -2.24 -3.17 25.48
C ASP A 550 -2.61 -1.84 26.17
N ALA A 551 -2.12 -1.63 27.40
CA ALA A 551 -2.33 -0.35 28.10
C ALA A 551 -1.65 0.83 27.39
N ARG A 552 -0.44 0.63 26.84
CA ARG A 552 0.30 1.67 26.08
C ARG A 552 -0.35 1.95 24.73
N THR A 553 -0.78 0.90 24.03
CA THR A 553 -1.49 1.06 22.74
C THR A 553 -2.85 1.71 22.90
N ALA A 554 -3.58 1.43 24.00
CA ALA A 554 -4.83 2.13 24.32
C ALA A 554 -4.62 3.64 24.58
N ALA A 555 -3.49 4.03 25.19
CA ALA A 555 -3.13 5.43 25.34
C ALA A 555 -2.85 6.09 23.97
N LEU A 556 -2.19 5.37 23.06
CA LEU A 556 -1.93 5.86 21.70
C LEU A 556 -3.24 6.00 20.89
N VAL A 557 -4.16 5.04 20.97
CA VAL A 557 -5.50 5.13 20.36
C VAL A 557 -6.20 6.42 20.83
N LYS A 558 -6.26 6.64 22.14
CA LYS A 558 -6.88 7.86 22.71
C LYS A 558 -6.20 9.15 22.23
N GLN A 559 -4.87 9.14 22.05
CA GLN A 559 -4.13 10.29 21.54
C GLN A 559 -4.57 10.60 20.10
N TYR A 560 -4.66 9.58 19.23
CA TYR A 560 -5.03 9.78 17.84
C TYR A 560 -6.52 10.06 17.64
N ASP A 561 -7.41 9.50 18.44
CA ASP A 561 -8.85 9.84 18.44
C ASP A 561 -9.11 11.34 18.70
N SER A 562 -8.16 12.05 19.33
CA SER A 562 -8.26 13.50 19.56
C SER A 562 -7.93 14.34 18.34
N TYR A 563 -7.38 13.78 17.28
CA TYR A 563 -7.01 14.52 16.08
C TYR A 563 -8.19 14.67 15.12
N GLU A 564 -8.32 15.86 14.56
CA GLU A 564 -9.42 16.27 13.69
C GLU A 564 -8.88 16.74 12.32
N PRO A 565 -8.79 15.84 11.33
CA PRO A 565 -8.30 16.18 9.99
C PRO A 565 -9.15 17.21 9.25
N LEU A 566 -10.47 17.17 9.45
CA LEU A 566 -11.44 18.15 8.94
C LEU A 566 -12.44 18.47 10.04
N PRO A 567 -13.08 19.66 10.04
CA PRO A 567 -14.07 20.00 11.03
C PRO A 567 -15.14 18.93 11.24
N GLY A 568 -15.24 18.39 12.46
CA GLY A 568 -16.18 17.33 12.83
C GLY A 568 -15.80 15.93 12.38
N LEU A 569 -14.64 15.74 11.70
CA LEU A 569 -14.14 14.43 11.28
C LEU A 569 -12.91 14.08 12.13
N HIS A 570 -13.02 13.07 12.98
CA HIS A 570 -11.93 12.61 13.81
C HIS A 570 -11.21 11.40 13.24
N VAL A 571 -9.93 11.26 13.55
CA VAL A 571 -9.17 10.03 13.32
C VAL A 571 -9.81 8.90 14.13
N ILE A 572 -9.87 7.72 13.55
CA ILE A 572 -10.31 6.51 14.26
C ILE A 572 -9.04 5.77 14.70
N GLY A 573 -8.53 6.11 15.89
CA GLY A 573 -7.23 5.65 16.38
C GLY A 573 -7.09 4.13 16.43
N LYS A 574 -8.20 3.39 16.60
CA LYS A 574 -8.19 1.93 16.55
C LYS A 574 -7.96 1.40 15.12
N ASN A 575 -8.50 2.07 14.10
CA ASN A 575 -8.27 1.67 12.70
C ASN A 575 -6.81 1.89 12.27
N THR A 576 -6.20 2.94 12.83
CA THR A 576 -4.85 3.38 12.45
C THR A 576 -3.77 2.94 13.45
N LEU A 577 -4.09 2.05 14.40
CA LEU A 577 -3.22 1.74 15.52
C LEU A 577 -1.86 1.18 15.11
N GLY A 578 -1.81 0.18 14.23
CA GLY A 578 -0.55 -0.42 13.77
C GLY A 578 0.37 0.59 13.13
N GLU A 579 -0.19 1.41 12.23
CA GLU A 579 0.52 2.50 11.55
C GLU A 579 1.04 3.56 12.54
N ASN A 580 0.22 3.92 13.52
CA ASN A 580 0.60 4.89 14.54
C ASN A 580 1.70 4.35 15.47
N ILE A 581 1.68 3.06 15.80
CA ILE A 581 2.76 2.38 16.54
C ILE A 581 4.04 2.43 15.71
N ALA A 582 3.96 2.03 14.44
CA ALA A 582 5.09 1.96 13.54
C ALA A 582 5.74 3.33 13.29
N ASP A 583 4.95 4.39 13.11
CA ASP A 583 5.46 5.76 12.97
C ASP A 583 6.18 6.24 14.25
N ASN A 584 5.59 6.00 15.43
CA ASN A 584 6.18 6.42 16.71
C ASN A 584 7.50 5.72 16.99
N ALA A 585 7.53 4.40 16.84
CA ALA A 585 8.73 3.60 17.06
C ALA A 585 9.77 3.84 15.97
N GLY A 586 9.35 3.92 14.71
CA GLY A 586 10.24 4.14 13.57
C GLY A 586 11.08 5.40 13.69
N LEU A 587 10.47 6.51 14.10
CA LEU A 587 11.19 7.76 14.34
C LEU A 587 12.16 7.66 15.52
N ALA A 588 11.78 7.01 16.63
CA ALA A 588 12.66 6.82 17.79
C ALA A 588 13.90 5.99 17.42
N ILE A 589 13.68 4.89 16.70
CA ILE A 589 14.75 3.99 16.26
C ILE A 589 15.65 4.66 15.22
N ALA A 590 15.10 5.48 14.33
CA ALA A 590 15.88 6.24 13.36
C ALA A 590 16.84 7.22 14.05
N LEU A 591 16.37 7.93 15.07
CA LEU A 591 17.22 8.82 15.88
C LEU A 591 18.33 8.02 16.59
N LYS A 592 17.97 6.90 17.22
CA LYS A 592 18.94 6.03 17.90
C LYS A 592 19.98 5.47 16.91
N ALA A 593 19.56 5.04 15.73
CA ALA A 593 20.46 4.56 14.68
C ALA A 593 21.39 5.65 14.18
N TYR A 594 20.90 6.88 14.01
CA TYR A 594 21.72 8.03 13.69
C TYR A 594 22.79 8.26 14.74
N HIS A 595 22.43 8.32 16.03
CA HIS A 595 23.40 8.50 17.11
C HIS A 595 24.44 7.36 17.16
N LEU A 596 24.03 6.12 16.95
CA LEU A 596 24.97 4.98 16.86
C LEU A 596 25.93 5.11 15.68
N SER A 597 25.46 5.64 14.52
CA SER A 597 26.28 5.81 13.32
C SER A 597 27.42 6.84 13.52
N LEU A 598 27.26 7.76 14.46
CA LEU A 598 28.29 8.75 14.82
C LEU A 598 29.50 8.14 15.53
N ASN A 599 29.42 6.88 16.00
CA ASN A 599 30.51 6.17 16.67
C ASN A 599 31.13 6.96 17.83
N GLY A 600 30.25 7.59 18.65
CA GLY A 600 30.67 8.41 19.82
C GLY A 600 31.18 9.81 19.48
N LYS A 601 31.18 10.21 18.22
CA LYS A 601 31.54 11.58 17.81
C LYS A 601 30.32 12.50 17.94
N ALA A 602 30.57 13.77 18.23
CA ALA A 602 29.52 14.77 18.18
C ALA A 602 29.03 15.01 16.73
N ALA A 603 27.72 15.10 16.54
CA ALA A 603 27.16 15.49 15.26
C ALA A 603 27.61 16.93 14.89
N PRO A 604 27.98 17.20 13.64
CA PRO A 604 28.30 18.55 13.21
C PRO A 604 27.05 19.45 13.26
N THR A 605 27.23 20.72 13.62
CA THR A 605 26.20 21.75 13.38
C THR A 605 26.39 22.29 11.96
N ILE A 606 25.34 22.27 11.16
CA ILE A 606 25.34 22.72 9.76
C ILE A 606 24.27 23.79 9.58
N ASP A 607 24.63 24.96 9.08
CA ASP A 607 23.75 26.13 8.91
C ASP A 607 22.97 26.50 10.20
N GLY A 608 23.56 26.25 11.37
CA GLY A 608 22.97 26.51 12.68
C GLY A 608 22.08 25.39 13.23
N TYR A 609 21.85 24.31 12.50
CA TYR A 609 21.04 23.16 12.92
C TYR A 609 21.89 22.04 13.49
N SER A 610 21.50 21.51 14.64
CA SER A 610 22.10 20.29 15.21
C SER A 610 21.75 19.07 14.35
N GLY A 611 22.42 17.91 14.60
CA GLY A 611 22.10 16.66 13.92
C GLY A 611 20.65 16.23 14.13
N ASP A 612 20.17 16.32 15.39
CA ASP A 612 18.80 15.95 15.74
C ASP A 612 17.78 16.87 15.06
N GLN A 613 18.03 18.18 15.04
CA GLN A 613 17.19 19.12 14.31
C GLN A 613 17.09 18.78 12.84
N ARG A 614 18.22 18.47 12.17
CA ARG A 614 18.22 18.09 10.75
C ARG A 614 17.45 16.80 10.50
N LEU A 615 17.56 15.81 11.41
CA LEU A 615 16.78 14.57 11.34
C LEU A 615 15.28 14.83 11.42
N TYR A 616 14.83 15.60 12.44
CA TYR A 616 13.40 15.90 12.60
C TYR A 616 12.85 16.78 11.47
N LEU A 617 13.63 17.74 10.96
CA LEU A 617 13.23 18.54 9.79
C LEU A 617 13.03 17.68 8.55
N SER A 618 13.95 16.75 8.31
CA SER A 618 13.83 15.80 7.21
C SER A 618 12.61 14.90 7.37
N PHE A 619 12.37 14.35 8.58
CA PHE A 619 11.16 13.59 8.88
C PHE A 619 9.89 14.38 8.57
N GLY A 620 9.82 15.64 9.01
CA GLY A 620 8.66 16.49 8.70
C GLY A 620 8.48 16.74 7.21
N GLN A 621 9.58 16.85 6.43
CA GLN A 621 9.52 17.12 4.98
C GLN A 621 9.16 15.89 4.15
N VAL A 622 9.54 14.67 4.51
CA VAL A 622 9.10 13.48 3.75
C VAL A 622 7.59 13.27 3.84
N TRP A 623 6.96 13.74 4.91
CA TRP A 623 5.50 13.71 5.09
C TRP A 623 4.79 14.93 4.52
N ARG A 624 5.49 15.93 3.94
CA ARG A 624 4.79 17.09 3.38
C ARG A 624 3.77 16.63 2.36
N THR A 625 2.52 17.02 2.61
CA THR A 625 1.38 16.64 1.77
C THR A 625 0.30 17.71 1.89
N LYS A 626 -0.30 18.05 0.75
CA LYS A 626 -1.54 18.84 0.67
C LYS A 626 -2.57 17.97 -0.05
N MET A 627 -3.75 17.84 0.54
CA MET A 627 -4.80 16.94 0.06
C MET A 627 -6.10 17.70 -0.16
N ARG A 628 -6.94 17.18 -1.06
CA ARG A 628 -8.32 17.62 -1.22
C ARG A 628 -9.19 17.08 -0.10
N ASP A 629 -10.17 17.87 0.37
CA ASP A 629 -11.04 17.49 1.50
C ASP A 629 -11.76 16.14 1.28
N SER A 630 -12.21 15.86 0.05
CA SER A 630 -12.82 14.56 -0.29
C SER A 630 -11.84 13.42 -0.09
N ALA A 631 -10.57 13.59 -0.47
CA ALA A 631 -9.53 12.58 -0.28
C ALA A 631 -9.18 12.40 1.21
N ILE A 632 -9.11 13.49 1.98
CA ILE A 632 -8.92 13.43 3.44
C ILE A 632 -10.04 12.61 4.09
N ARG A 633 -11.30 12.89 3.72
CA ARG A 633 -12.47 12.16 4.23
C ARG A 633 -12.41 10.68 3.88
N THR A 634 -12.13 10.35 2.62
CA THR A 634 -12.01 8.96 2.16
C THR A 634 -10.88 8.25 2.90
N GLN A 635 -9.71 8.86 3.05
CA GLN A 635 -8.59 8.29 3.80
C GLN A 635 -8.97 8.03 5.25
N THR A 636 -9.55 9.01 5.94
CA THR A 636 -9.90 8.90 7.36
C THR A 636 -10.90 7.77 7.63
N LEU A 637 -11.83 7.54 6.71
CA LEU A 637 -12.89 6.52 6.86
C LEU A 637 -12.47 5.12 6.40
N SER A 638 -11.57 5.02 5.41
CA SER A 638 -11.32 3.75 4.70
C SER A 638 -9.85 3.34 4.60
N ASN A 639 -8.92 4.02 5.28
CA ASN A 639 -7.49 3.70 5.24
C ASN A 639 -6.93 3.46 6.66
N GLU A 640 -5.92 2.60 6.77
CA GLU A 640 -5.21 2.36 8.05
C GLU A 640 -4.20 3.46 8.39
N HIS A 641 -3.83 4.32 7.43
CA HIS A 641 -2.89 5.41 7.65
C HIS A 641 -3.60 6.69 8.05
N THR A 642 -3.17 7.29 9.13
CA THR A 642 -3.55 8.65 9.52
C THR A 642 -3.07 9.66 8.46
N VAL A 643 -3.76 10.80 8.27
CA VAL A 643 -3.29 11.84 7.36
C VAL A 643 -1.92 12.41 7.78
N ALA A 644 -1.14 12.86 6.79
CA ALA A 644 0.27 13.19 6.96
C ALA A 644 0.58 14.19 8.10
N GLU A 645 -0.27 15.18 8.35
CA GLU A 645 -0.10 16.12 9.45
C GLU A 645 0.06 15.40 10.80
N PHE A 646 -0.77 14.39 11.06
CA PHE A 646 -0.74 13.66 12.33
C PHE A 646 0.26 12.49 12.31
N ARG A 647 0.76 12.05 11.14
CA ARG A 647 1.94 11.21 11.04
C ARG A 647 3.24 11.93 11.40
N VAL A 648 3.23 13.27 11.40
CA VAL A 648 4.34 14.09 11.91
C VAL A 648 4.13 14.45 13.39
N ILE A 649 2.96 15.01 13.73
CA ILE A 649 2.69 15.53 15.08
C ILE A 649 2.64 14.39 16.11
N GLY A 650 1.98 13.26 15.78
CA GLY A 650 1.83 12.13 16.70
C GLY A 650 3.17 11.58 17.19
N PRO A 651 4.07 11.15 16.29
CA PRO A 651 5.38 10.65 16.66
C PRO A 651 6.26 11.69 17.38
N THR A 652 6.36 12.91 16.86
CA THR A 652 7.27 13.92 17.43
C THR A 652 6.92 14.30 18.87
N ARG A 653 5.63 14.48 19.18
CA ARG A 653 5.21 14.86 20.54
C ARG A 653 5.41 13.75 21.60
N ASN A 654 5.71 12.52 21.18
CA ASN A 654 6.06 11.42 22.07
C ASN A 654 7.59 11.28 22.29
N GLN A 655 8.42 12.00 21.50
CA GLN A 655 9.90 11.93 21.56
C GLN A 655 10.50 12.99 22.47
N ALA A 656 11.16 12.60 23.58
CA ALA A 656 11.82 13.55 24.49
C ALA A 656 12.85 14.44 23.76
N ALA A 657 13.66 13.85 22.88
CA ALA A 657 14.68 14.54 22.10
C ALA A 657 14.11 15.65 21.19
N TRP A 658 12.87 15.53 20.72
CA TRP A 658 12.23 16.60 19.95
C TRP A 658 11.97 17.86 20.77
N TYR A 659 11.57 17.69 22.05
CA TYR A 659 11.38 18.82 22.96
C TYR A 659 12.69 19.58 23.19
N ASP A 660 13.78 18.84 23.37
CA ASP A 660 15.11 19.42 23.58
C ASP A 660 15.62 20.11 22.30
N ALA A 661 15.43 19.46 21.13
CA ALA A 661 15.90 19.98 19.86
C ALA A 661 15.20 21.29 19.44
N PHE A 662 13.92 21.46 19.78
CA PHE A 662 13.11 22.60 19.33
C PHE A 662 12.59 23.47 20.45
N ASP A 663 13.10 23.34 21.70
CA ASP A 663 12.72 24.13 22.88
C ASP A 663 11.21 24.17 23.14
N VAL A 664 10.52 23.00 22.95
CA VAL A 664 9.07 22.87 23.12
C VAL A 664 8.72 22.88 24.61
N LYS A 665 7.76 23.72 25.00
CA LYS A 665 7.48 24.04 26.40
C LYS A 665 6.03 23.84 26.80
N PRO A 666 5.74 23.71 28.12
CA PRO A 666 4.37 23.78 28.63
C PRO A 666 3.67 25.04 28.13
N GLY A 667 2.47 24.84 27.55
CA GLY A 667 1.68 25.91 26.94
C GLY A 667 1.67 25.89 25.40
N ASP A 668 2.61 25.19 24.75
CA ASP A 668 2.51 24.92 23.33
C ASP A 668 1.40 23.89 23.06
N LYS A 669 0.69 24.03 21.96
CA LYS A 669 -0.56 23.27 21.65
C LYS A 669 -0.41 21.74 21.73
N TYR A 670 0.70 21.21 21.26
CA TYR A 670 0.95 19.75 21.22
C TYR A 670 1.93 19.29 22.30
N TYR A 671 2.21 20.13 23.30
CA TYR A 671 3.01 19.70 24.45
C TYR A 671 2.33 18.57 25.23
N LEU A 672 3.11 17.57 25.61
CA LEU A 672 2.70 16.50 26.55
C LEU A 672 3.63 16.51 27.75
N LEU A 673 3.05 16.31 28.95
CA LEU A 673 3.86 16.00 30.12
C LEU A 673 4.65 14.70 29.86
N PRO A 674 5.87 14.56 30.41
CA PRO A 674 6.69 13.36 30.20
C PRO A 674 5.95 12.05 30.49
N ALA A 675 5.06 12.03 31.49
CA ALA A 675 4.26 10.85 31.84
C ALA A 675 3.10 10.55 30.86
N GLU A 676 2.76 11.49 29.98
CA GLU A 676 1.69 11.32 28.97
C GLU A 676 2.24 10.90 27.61
N ARG A 677 3.56 10.95 27.42
CA ARG A 677 4.23 10.54 26.18
C ARG A 677 4.17 9.04 26.07
N VAL A 678 3.63 8.56 24.95
CA VAL A 678 3.54 7.11 24.71
C VAL A 678 4.89 6.63 24.18
N HIS A 679 5.48 5.70 24.91
CA HIS A 679 6.73 5.06 24.54
C HIS A 679 6.51 3.54 24.52
N LEU A 680 6.73 2.95 23.36
CA LEU A 680 6.55 1.51 23.13
C LEU A 680 7.92 0.83 22.92
N TRP A 681 8.65 1.33 21.94
CA TRP A 681 9.95 0.82 21.53
C TRP A 681 11.00 1.93 21.50
#